data_5c176062cd8554518d6107406028ac16
#
_entry.id   5c176062cd8554518d6107406028ac16
#
_cell.length_a   1.000
_cell.length_b   1.000
_cell.length_c   1.000
_cell.angle_alpha   90.00
_cell.angle_beta   90.00
_cell.angle_gamma   90.00
#
_symmetry.space_group_name_H-M   'P 1'
#
loop_
_entity.id
_entity.type
_entity.pdbx_description
1 polymer ?
#
loop_
_entity_poly.entity_id
_entity_poly.type
_entity_poly.pdbx_seq_one_letter_code
_entity_poly.pdbx_strand_id
1 'polypeptide(L)'
;RLYGVRHHGPGSALAIKRALRDNPPDMVLIEGPREADAIAALAADPDMHPPVTMLGYAIGQPDRALFHPYASFSPEWVALRWATDADVPVRFIDLALANVLAPWPAEVQTSLETLDQRPADPLAELALAAGYDDPERWWEDVVEHREGGSIFEAIAEAMGVLRQAYDPDLVPAERIERCREAQMRTGIRTALSDGYVRIAVVCGAWHVPALERAQHPKQARVDAAQLRGMPKTKVSITWVPWTHRRLASASGYGAGVSSPGWYHHLFTHPGEHTIARWFAQAAHVLRAADYGASAADVLEATRLATSLAALRGRPLAGLVEVNDAARAVLGDGTDAPMTLLNNELIVGALIGRVPAHTPMVPLARNLAAEQKRLRLKPDASMQTLELDLRKPLDLSRSQLLHRLAVLRVPWGREVDGRRSVGTFRETWQLLWEPELEVRLIEASALGTTIEVAAAAAMAQHAIGASSLGELTHAVEVCLLANLASTLPGIVALIADRAALDLDVSHLMSALPALSRTIRYGDVRGTDAQSLQSVLHGVVQRIASGLVLACANLSDDAANVVGAQINETQSALSLLGGGQLLSAFHGALGDLVERDRVHGSLQGRATRLLADAGHMSAALVEARVSRALSRGTTPADGAAFIEGFLGGSGVVLMHDAELLALLDRWLATLDSEAFVETLPLLRRTFGTFELAERRQIGDRVRNGNAPAVGLATFSLSAERVAAGLHTVAQLLGAPR
;
A
#
# COMPACT_ATOMS: atom_id res chain seq x y z
N ARG A 1 -4.69 8.20 -44.76
CA ARG A 1 -3.32 8.39 -44.22
C ARG A 1 -3.16 7.63 -42.94
N LEU A 2 -1.98 7.00 -42.72
CA LEU A 2 -1.60 6.32 -41.52
C LEU A 2 -0.70 7.26 -40.70
N TYR A 3 -1.04 7.45 -39.45
CA TYR A 3 -0.28 8.26 -38.47
C TYR A 3 0.23 7.33 -37.37
N GLY A 4 1.48 6.86 -37.55
CA GLY A 4 2.16 6.05 -36.55
C GLY A 4 2.67 6.92 -35.39
N VAL A 5 2.19 6.65 -34.17
CA VAL A 5 2.51 7.45 -32.99
C VAL A 5 3.20 6.60 -31.92
N ARG A 6 3.88 7.27 -30.98
CA ARG A 6 4.18 6.72 -29.68
C ARG A 6 3.04 7.10 -28.74
N HIS A 7 2.50 6.11 -28.04
CA HIS A 7 1.49 6.37 -27.01
C HIS A 7 2.03 7.38 -25.99
N HIS A 8 1.21 8.38 -25.65
CA HIS A 8 1.55 9.45 -24.70
C HIS A 8 2.77 10.32 -25.09
N GLY A 9 3.10 10.43 -26.37
CA GLY A 9 4.14 11.33 -26.87
C GLY A 9 3.59 12.76 -27.11
N PRO A 10 4.07 13.82 -26.41
CA PRO A 10 3.55 15.17 -26.57
C PRO A 10 3.82 15.77 -27.96
N GLY A 11 4.98 15.52 -28.55
CA GLY A 11 5.30 15.95 -29.91
C GLY A 11 4.48 15.19 -30.96
N SER A 12 4.29 13.88 -30.78
CA SER A 12 3.37 13.08 -31.62
C SER A 12 1.95 13.63 -31.53
N ALA A 13 1.48 14.01 -30.35
CA ALA A 13 0.16 14.62 -30.15
C ALA A 13 0.03 15.99 -30.85
N LEU A 14 1.04 16.85 -30.75
CA LEU A 14 1.09 18.13 -31.46
C LEU A 14 1.16 17.94 -32.97
N ALA A 15 1.88 16.91 -33.46
CA ALA A 15 1.94 16.58 -34.87
C ALA A 15 0.57 16.09 -35.42
N ILE A 16 -0.14 15.23 -34.66
CA ILE A 16 -1.52 14.82 -34.97
C ILE A 16 -2.45 16.04 -35.04
N LYS A 17 -2.40 16.91 -34.04
CA LYS A 17 -3.23 18.14 -34.00
C LYS A 17 -3.01 19.00 -35.25
N ARG A 18 -1.77 19.16 -35.68
CA ARG A 18 -1.42 19.89 -36.92
C ARG A 18 -1.90 19.14 -38.16
N ALA A 19 -1.64 17.86 -38.26
CA ALA A 19 -1.98 17.05 -39.42
C ALA A 19 -3.50 17.00 -39.69
N LEU A 20 -4.32 16.86 -38.64
CA LEU A 20 -5.78 16.86 -38.74
C LEU A 20 -6.35 18.25 -39.09
N ARG A 21 -5.74 19.31 -38.59
CA ARG A 21 -6.11 20.69 -38.94
C ARG A 21 -5.78 21.01 -40.41
N ASP A 22 -4.57 20.65 -40.84
CA ASP A 22 -4.05 21.01 -42.17
C ASP A 22 -4.65 20.13 -43.26
N ASN A 23 -5.08 18.90 -42.93
CA ASN A 23 -5.73 17.95 -43.85
C ASN A 23 -6.93 17.28 -43.15
N PRO A 24 -8.06 17.99 -43.00
CA PRO A 24 -9.22 17.47 -42.30
C PRO A 24 -9.74 16.16 -42.95
N PRO A 25 -9.81 15.05 -42.20
CA PRO A 25 -10.39 13.80 -42.67
C PRO A 25 -11.93 13.85 -42.62
N ASP A 26 -12.57 12.93 -43.34
CA ASP A 26 -14.02 12.66 -43.23
C ASP A 26 -14.33 11.44 -42.33
N MET A 27 -13.30 10.75 -41.87
CA MET A 27 -13.37 9.67 -40.86
C MET A 27 -12.05 9.57 -40.11
N VAL A 28 -12.14 9.43 -38.78
CA VAL A 28 -10.98 9.12 -37.92
C VAL A 28 -11.10 7.69 -37.39
N LEU A 29 -10.05 6.90 -37.59
CA LEU A 29 -9.90 5.55 -37.08
C LEU A 29 -8.79 5.58 -36.01
N ILE A 30 -9.07 5.04 -34.83
CA ILE A 30 -8.14 5.08 -33.69
C ILE A 30 -7.86 3.65 -33.24
N GLU A 31 -6.60 3.35 -32.92
CA GLU A 31 -6.24 2.11 -32.22
C GLU A 31 -6.90 2.10 -30.84
N GLY A 32 -7.68 1.07 -30.57
CA GLY A 32 -8.44 0.87 -29.36
C GLY A 32 -9.60 -0.10 -29.58
N PRO A 33 -10.19 -0.62 -28.50
CA PRO A 33 -11.20 -1.67 -28.60
C PRO A 33 -12.48 -1.15 -29.25
N ARG A 34 -13.08 -1.96 -30.12
CA ARG A 34 -14.30 -1.59 -30.88
C ARG A 34 -15.47 -1.18 -29.99
N GLU A 35 -15.57 -1.74 -28.78
CA GLU A 35 -16.61 -1.37 -27.82
C GLU A 35 -16.53 0.09 -27.37
N ALA A 36 -15.38 0.74 -27.56
CA ALA A 36 -15.18 2.15 -27.23
C ALA A 36 -16.00 3.12 -28.12
N ASP A 37 -16.47 2.67 -29.30
CA ASP A 37 -17.36 3.47 -30.15
C ASP A 37 -18.59 3.96 -29.39
N ALA A 38 -19.12 3.13 -28.48
CA ALA A 38 -20.31 3.44 -27.68
C ALA A 38 -20.13 4.58 -26.68
N ILE A 39 -18.88 4.86 -26.27
CA ILE A 39 -18.53 5.88 -25.26
C ILE A 39 -17.67 7.01 -25.83
N ALA A 40 -17.35 6.98 -27.12
CA ALA A 40 -16.47 7.94 -27.76
C ALA A 40 -17.00 9.39 -27.62
N ALA A 41 -18.30 9.60 -27.77
CA ALA A 41 -18.93 10.91 -27.70
C ALA A 41 -18.76 11.59 -26.33
N LEU A 42 -18.58 10.84 -25.25
CA LEU A 42 -18.33 11.40 -23.90
C LEU A 42 -17.01 12.18 -23.83
N ALA A 43 -16.07 11.92 -24.74
CA ALA A 43 -14.83 12.69 -24.78
C ALA A 43 -15.04 14.17 -25.10
N ALA A 44 -16.15 14.55 -25.75
CA ALA A 44 -16.49 15.96 -26.01
C ALA A 44 -17.13 16.69 -24.82
N ASP A 45 -17.53 15.97 -23.78
CA ASP A 45 -18.17 16.57 -22.61
C ASP A 45 -17.24 17.58 -21.90
N PRO A 46 -17.74 18.78 -21.51
CA PRO A 46 -16.95 19.78 -20.82
C PRO A 46 -16.35 19.32 -19.49
N ASP A 47 -17.00 18.35 -18.81
CA ASP A 47 -16.51 17.80 -17.54
C ASP A 47 -15.52 16.64 -17.71
N MET A 48 -15.19 16.28 -18.95
CA MET A 48 -14.19 15.24 -19.26
C MET A 48 -12.78 15.86 -19.27
N HIS A 49 -12.02 15.62 -18.23
CA HIS A 49 -10.66 16.16 -18.06
C HIS A 49 -9.62 15.04 -17.91
N PRO A 50 -8.70 14.84 -18.88
CA PRO A 50 -7.60 13.89 -18.72
C PRO A 50 -6.63 14.27 -17.58
N PRO A 51 -5.94 13.27 -17.00
CA PRO A 51 -5.84 11.87 -17.45
C PRO A 51 -7.10 11.04 -17.11
N VAL A 52 -7.60 10.31 -18.11
CA VAL A 52 -8.74 9.40 -17.96
C VAL A 52 -8.39 8.05 -18.60
N THR A 53 -9.13 6.99 -18.27
CA THR A 53 -8.94 5.70 -18.92
C THR A 53 -10.26 5.07 -19.33
N MET A 54 -10.25 4.37 -20.45
CA MET A 54 -11.32 3.43 -20.75
C MET A 54 -11.07 2.14 -19.97
N LEU A 55 -11.99 1.78 -19.09
CA LEU A 55 -12.00 0.52 -18.37
C LEU A 55 -12.95 -0.45 -19.05
N GLY A 56 -12.38 -1.49 -19.65
CA GLY A 56 -13.11 -2.64 -20.18
C GLY A 56 -13.00 -3.82 -19.21
N TYR A 57 -14.10 -4.51 -18.93
CA TYR A 57 -14.09 -5.67 -18.04
C TYR A 57 -15.08 -6.75 -18.50
N ALA A 58 -14.74 -8.02 -18.18
CA ALA A 58 -15.62 -9.15 -18.44
C ALA A 58 -16.79 -9.18 -17.41
N ILE A 59 -18.03 -9.27 -17.91
CA ILE A 59 -19.22 -9.33 -17.06
C ILE A 59 -19.21 -10.68 -16.31
N GLY A 60 -19.22 -10.60 -14.96
CA GLY A 60 -19.17 -11.79 -14.09
C GLY A 60 -17.77 -12.29 -13.74
N GLN A 61 -16.73 -11.73 -14.33
CA GLN A 61 -15.30 -11.99 -14.03
C GLN A 61 -14.54 -10.66 -13.99
N PRO A 62 -14.76 -9.82 -12.95
CA PRO A 62 -14.21 -8.46 -12.90
C PRO A 62 -12.68 -8.41 -12.76
N ASP A 63 -12.05 -9.49 -12.33
CA ASP A 63 -10.61 -9.72 -12.36
C ASP A 63 -10.02 -9.69 -13.77
N ARG A 64 -10.86 -9.90 -14.80
CA ARG A 64 -10.50 -9.79 -16.22
C ARG A 64 -10.86 -8.40 -16.72
N ALA A 65 -10.01 -7.44 -16.47
CA ALA A 65 -10.17 -6.04 -16.85
C ALA A 65 -8.94 -5.53 -17.60
N LEU A 66 -9.15 -4.54 -18.48
CA LEU A 66 -8.10 -3.81 -19.21
C LEU A 66 -8.33 -2.32 -19.07
N PHE A 67 -7.24 -1.59 -18.92
CA PHE A 67 -7.22 -0.14 -18.84
C PHE A 67 -6.54 0.40 -20.10
N HIS A 68 -7.19 1.37 -20.75
CA HIS A 68 -6.64 2.12 -21.88
C HIS A 68 -6.56 3.60 -21.48
N PRO A 69 -5.45 4.01 -20.85
CA PRO A 69 -5.31 5.38 -20.32
C PRO A 69 -5.05 6.40 -21.43
N TYR A 70 -5.52 7.62 -21.19
CA TYR A 70 -5.33 8.79 -22.03
C TYR A 70 -4.97 10.00 -21.18
N ALA A 71 -3.90 10.68 -21.53
CA ALA A 71 -3.57 12.01 -21.04
C ALA A 71 -3.96 13.05 -22.09
N SER A 72 -3.95 14.34 -21.71
CA SER A 72 -4.17 15.44 -22.64
C SER A 72 -3.18 15.45 -23.83
N PHE A 73 -2.00 14.90 -23.59
CA PHE A 73 -0.90 14.75 -24.56
C PHE A 73 -0.82 13.37 -25.22
N SER A 74 -1.87 12.53 -25.11
CA SER A 74 -1.95 11.27 -25.87
C SER A 74 -2.43 11.58 -27.28
N PRO A 75 -1.70 11.15 -28.33
CA PRO A 75 -2.09 11.41 -29.73
C PRO A 75 -3.49 10.92 -30.07
N GLU A 76 -3.87 9.76 -29.54
CA GLU A 76 -5.19 9.16 -29.72
C GLU A 76 -6.29 10.02 -29.06
N TRP A 77 -6.01 10.56 -27.87
CA TRP A 77 -6.93 11.51 -27.21
C TRP A 77 -7.09 12.79 -28.01
N VAL A 78 -5.99 13.33 -28.53
CA VAL A 78 -6.03 14.54 -29.38
C VAL A 78 -6.84 14.28 -30.64
N ALA A 79 -6.69 13.12 -31.27
CA ALA A 79 -7.45 12.73 -32.46
C ALA A 79 -8.95 12.55 -32.13
N LEU A 80 -9.27 11.88 -31.01
CA LEU A 80 -10.64 11.67 -30.54
C LEU A 80 -11.34 13.02 -30.26
N ARG A 81 -10.69 13.91 -29.51
CA ARG A 81 -11.21 15.25 -29.22
C ARG A 81 -11.42 16.08 -30.46
N TRP A 82 -10.41 16.11 -31.36
CA TRP A 82 -10.52 16.84 -32.62
C TRP A 82 -11.73 16.36 -33.44
N ALA A 83 -11.89 15.06 -33.55
CA ALA A 83 -12.97 14.49 -34.36
C ALA A 83 -14.35 14.76 -33.74
N THR A 84 -14.50 14.61 -32.43
CA THR A 84 -15.75 14.92 -31.72
C THR A 84 -16.10 16.41 -31.74
N ASP A 85 -15.11 17.31 -31.62
CA ASP A 85 -15.30 18.75 -31.69
C ASP A 85 -15.63 19.23 -33.11
N ALA A 86 -15.15 18.51 -34.16
CA ALA A 86 -15.40 18.80 -35.57
C ALA A 86 -16.61 18.05 -36.15
N ASP A 87 -17.34 17.28 -35.34
CA ASP A 87 -18.45 16.40 -35.77
C ASP A 87 -18.05 15.41 -36.91
N VAL A 88 -16.78 14.94 -36.83
CA VAL A 88 -16.24 13.92 -37.75
C VAL A 88 -16.41 12.53 -37.12
N PRO A 89 -16.96 11.55 -37.86
CA PRO A 89 -17.14 10.22 -37.33
C PRO A 89 -15.82 9.58 -36.88
N VAL A 90 -15.88 8.91 -35.70
CA VAL A 90 -14.75 8.17 -35.09
C VAL A 90 -15.12 6.70 -34.96
N ARG A 91 -14.17 5.80 -35.25
CA ARG A 91 -14.28 4.36 -34.93
C ARG A 91 -12.98 3.88 -34.28
N PHE A 92 -13.11 3.03 -33.29
CA PHE A 92 -12.00 2.25 -32.76
C PHE A 92 -11.86 0.95 -33.53
N ILE A 93 -10.64 0.65 -34.01
CA ILE A 93 -10.42 -0.41 -35.00
C ILE A 93 -9.58 -1.58 -34.51
N ASP A 94 -9.12 -1.58 -33.28
CA ASP A 94 -8.36 -2.69 -32.70
C ASP A 94 -9.27 -3.86 -32.32
N LEU A 95 -8.68 -4.93 -31.81
CA LEU A 95 -9.36 -6.15 -31.40
C LEU A 95 -10.39 -5.84 -30.33
N ALA A 96 -11.58 -6.43 -30.46
CA ALA A 96 -12.66 -6.24 -29.51
C ALA A 96 -12.28 -6.75 -28.12
N LEU A 97 -12.63 -6.02 -27.05
CA LEU A 97 -12.47 -6.45 -25.65
C LEU A 97 -13.09 -7.83 -25.42
N ALA A 98 -14.23 -8.10 -26.05
CA ALA A 98 -14.88 -9.40 -26.01
C ALA A 98 -13.96 -10.56 -26.42
N ASN A 99 -13.00 -10.32 -27.30
CA ASN A 99 -12.00 -11.30 -27.71
C ASN A 99 -10.76 -11.28 -26.81
N VAL A 100 -10.25 -10.09 -26.45
CA VAL A 100 -9.03 -9.95 -25.61
C VAL A 100 -9.27 -10.53 -24.23
N LEU A 101 -10.42 -10.22 -23.61
CA LEU A 101 -10.78 -10.69 -22.26
C LEU A 101 -11.38 -12.11 -22.25
N ALA A 102 -11.51 -12.77 -23.39
CA ALA A 102 -11.97 -14.16 -23.44
C ALA A 102 -10.89 -15.13 -22.92
N PRO A 103 -11.29 -16.33 -22.41
CA PRO A 103 -10.33 -17.36 -22.04
C PRO A 103 -9.65 -17.92 -23.29
N TRP A 104 -8.39 -17.58 -23.50
CA TRP A 104 -7.55 -18.16 -24.53
C TRP A 104 -6.94 -19.48 -24.04
N PRO A 105 -6.54 -20.40 -24.95
CA PRO A 105 -5.75 -21.58 -24.58
C PRO A 105 -4.49 -21.19 -23.79
N ALA A 106 -4.07 -22.03 -22.84
CA ALA A 106 -2.96 -21.75 -21.91
C ALA A 106 -1.67 -21.30 -22.62
N GLU A 107 -1.34 -21.86 -23.76
CA GLU A 107 -0.18 -21.49 -24.60
C GLU A 107 -0.21 -20.03 -25.06
N VAL A 108 -1.41 -19.49 -25.33
CA VAL A 108 -1.60 -18.09 -25.74
C VAL A 108 -1.71 -17.17 -24.53
N GLN A 109 -2.24 -17.67 -23.41
CA GLN A 109 -2.41 -16.90 -22.18
C GLN A 109 -1.06 -16.61 -21.52
N THR A 110 -0.14 -17.58 -21.47
CA THR A 110 1.24 -17.39 -21.01
C THR A 110 1.97 -16.34 -21.86
N SER A 111 1.67 -16.29 -23.13
CA SER A 111 2.24 -15.28 -24.05
C SER A 111 1.68 -13.87 -23.82
N LEU A 112 0.45 -13.72 -23.29
CA LEU A 112 -0.12 -12.43 -22.89
C LEU A 112 0.55 -11.88 -21.63
N GLU A 113 0.85 -12.75 -20.67
CA GLU A 113 1.54 -12.42 -19.42
C GLU A 113 3.02 -12.05 -19.64
N THR A 114 3.62 -12.53 -20.75
CA THR A 114 5.01 -12.25 -21.13
C THR A 114 5.16 -11.14 -22.19
N LEU A 115 4.06 -10.51 -22.64
CA LEU A 115 4.09 -9.38 -23.60
C LEU A 115 4.95 -8.20 -23.12
N ASP A 116 5.10 -8.00 -21.80
CA ASP A 116 6.00 -7.03 -21.20
C ASP A 116 7.49 -7.44 -21.28
N GLN A 117 7.80 -8.68 -21.68
CA GLN A 117 9.17 -9.21 -21.79
C GLN A 117 9.58 -9.38 -23.26
N ARG A 118 9.34 -8.37 -24.10
CA ARG A 118 9.87 -8.40 -25.48
C ARG A 118 11.40 -8.45 -25.44
N PRO A 119 12.04 -9.33 -26.23
CA PRO A 119 13.51 -9.51 -26.20
C PRO A 119 14.29 -8.28 -26.65
N ALA A 120 13.65 -7.33 -27.34
CA ALA A 120 14.26 -6.07 -27.75
C ALA A 120 13.21 -4.95 -27.79
N ASP A 121 13.53 -3.80 -27.22
CA ASP A 121 12.78 -2.56 -27.38
C ASP A 121 13.17 -1.95 -28.75
N PRO A 122 12.23 -1.82 -29.71
CA PRO A 122 12.52 -1.24 -31.01
C PRO A 122 13.10 0.18 -30.94
N LEU A 123 12.73 0.94 -29.93
CA LEU A 123 13.26 2.29 -29.69
C LEU A 123 14.71 2.24 -29.21
N ALA A 124 15.05 1.26 -28.36
CA ALA A 124 16.43 1.06 -27.90
C ALA A 124 17.36 0.70 -29.07
N GLU A 125 16.92 -0.15 -29.99
CA GLU A 125 17.69 -0.50 -31.19
C GLU A 125 17.94 0.73 -32.08
N LEU A 126 16.90 1.56 -32.31
CA LEU A 126 17.04 2.79 -33.11
C LEU A 126 17.94 3.82 -32.42
N ALA A 127 17.80 3.98 -31.11
CA ALA A 127 18.64 4.87 -30.32
C ALA A 127 20.10 4.47 -30.39
N LEU A 128 20.38 3.17 -30.20
CA LEU A 128 21.76 2.63 -30.29
C LEU A 128 22.33 2.83 -31.68
N ALA A 129 21.56 2.55 -32.73
CA ALA A 129 21.98 2.76 -34.12
C ALA A 129 22.26 4.26 -34.44
N ALA A 130 21.55 5.16 -33.77
CA ALA A 130 21.75 6.61 -33.86
C ALA A 130 22.84 7.17 -32.93
N GLY A 131 23.51 6.31 -32.14
CA GLY A 131 24.57 6.71 -31.20
C GLY A 131 24.09 7.26 -29.87
N TYR A 132 22.84 6.98 -29.49
CA TYR A 132 22.28 7.35 -28.18
C TYR A 132 22.36 6.15 -27.23
N ASP A 133 22.64 6.44 -25.96
CA ASP A 133 22.67 5.49 -24.84
C ASP A 133 21.29 5.37 -24.12
N ASP A 134 20.35 6.25 -24.45
CA ASP A 134 19.01 6.32 -23.85
C ASP A 134 17.94 6.45 -24.95
N PRO A 135 17.04 5.45 -25.09
CA PRO A 135 15.94 5.46 -26.07
C PRO A 135 14.95 6.62 -25.88
N GLU A 136 14.66 6.99 -24.64
CA GLU A 136 13.75 8.09 -24.32
C GLU A 136 14.34 9.42 -24.82
N ARG A 137 15.63 9.64 -24.55
CA ARG A 137 16.34 10.83 -25.00
C ARG A 137 16.42 10.91 -26.52
N TRP A 138 16.70 9.77 -27.20
CA TRP A 138 16.70 9.73 -28.66
C TRP A 138 15.34 10.11 -29.23
N TRP A 139 14.27 9.52 -28.68
CA TRP A 139 12.91 9.81 -29.13
C TRP A 139 12.52 11.27 -28.88
N GLU A 140 12.87 11.80 -27.71
CA GLU A 140 12.63 13.20 -27.35
C GLU A 140 13.28 14.14 -28.36
N ASP A 141 14.57 13.93 -28.73
CA ASP A 141 15.31 14.79 -29.64
C ASP A 141 14.85 14.65 -31.10
N VAL A 142 14.55 13.44 -31.55
CA VAL A 142 14.28 13.16 -32.97
C VAL A 142 12.82 13.33 -33.31
N VAL A 143 11.92 13.05 -32.36
CA VAL A 143 10.46 13.02 -32.61
C VAL A 143 9.74 14.13 -31.87
N GLU A 144 9.93 14.23 -30.55
CA GLU A 144 9.08 15.10 -29.71
C GLU A 144 9.43 16.60 -29.88
N HIS A 145 10.71 16.92 -30.11
CA HIS A 145 11.18 18.31 -30.29
C HIS A 145 11.25 18.75 -31.74
N ARG A 146 10.87 17.91 -32.71
CA ARG A 146 10.98 18.25 -34.12
C ARG A 146 9.82 19.13 -34.59
N GLU A 147 10.14 20.30 -35.14
CA GLU A 147 9.20 21.15 -35.83
C GLU A 147 9.24 20.89 -37.34
N GLY A 148 8.10 20.43 -37.91
CA GLY A 148 7.89 20.28 -39.35
C GLY A 148 8.45 19.00 -39.97
N GLY A 149 7.96 18.69 -41.17
CA GLY A 149 8.36 17.51 -41.95
C GLY A 149 7.44 16.31 -41.82
N SER A 150 7.68 15.29 -42.63
CA SER A 150 6.91 14.02 -42.69
C SER A 150 7.38 13.07 -41.57
N ILE A 151 7.21 13.49 -40.31
CA ILE A 151 7.66 12.69 -39.17
C ILE A 151 7.04 11.29 -39.17
N PHE A 152 5.75 11.19 -39.55
CA PHE A 152 5.03 9.92 -39.58
C PHE A 152 5.58 8.96 -40.69
N GLU A 153 6.03 9.50 -41.84
CA GLU A 153 6.63 8.72 -42.90
C GLU A 153 8.00 8.16 -42.47
N ALA A 154 8.83 9.00 -41.83
CA ALA A 154 10.14 8.57 -41.33
C ALA A 154 10.00 7.49 -40.23
N ILE A 155 9.04 7.64 -39.31
CA ILE A 155 8.76 6.65 -38.28
C ILE A 155 8.27 5.36 -38.91
N ALA A 156 7.37 5.42 -39.89
CA ALA A 156 6.84 4.25 -40.59
C ALA A 156 7.96 3.48 -41.32
N GLU A 157 8.87 4.17 -41.98
CA GLU A 157 10.04 3.56 -42.66
C GLU A 157 10.97 2.87 -41.63
N ALA A 158 11.30 3.54 -40.54
CA ALA A 158 12.14 2.96 -39.48
C ALA A 158 11.50 1.71 -38.87
N MET A 159 10.21 1.74 -38.57
CA MET A 159 9.47 0.58 -38.04
C MET A 159 9.39 -0.55 -39.11
N GLY A 160 9.29 -0.21 -40.38
CA GLY A 160 9.31 -1.18 -41.47
C GLY A 160 10.63 -1.95 -41.52
N VAL A 161 11.76 -1.28 -41.36
CA VAL A 161 13.10 -1.91 -41.33
C VAL A 161 13.24 -2.81 -40.10
N LEU A 162 12.87 -2.32 -38.94
CA LEU A 162 12.94 -3.12 -37.70
C LEU A 162 12.10 -4.37 -37.76
N ARG A 163 10.86 -4.28 -38.26
CA ARG A 163 9.97 -5.43 -38.38
C ARG A 163 10.48 -6.51 -39.35
N GLN A 164 11.28 -6.15 -40.37
CA GLN A 164 11.92 -7.11 -41.24
C GLN A 164 13.04 -7.90 -40.59
N ALA A 165 13.68 -7.32 -39.57
CA ALA A 165 14.74 -7.98 -38.78
C ALA A 165 14.18 -8.96 -37.73
N TYR A 166 12.91 -8.84 -37.40
CA TYR A 166 12.24 -9.74 -36.46
C TYR A 166 11.64 -10.94 -37.20
N ASP A 167 12.03 -12.15 -36.83
CA ASP A 167 11.42 -13.37 -37.34
C ASP A 167 10.07 -13.62 -36.63
N PRO A 168 8.94 -13.51 -37.38
CA PRO A 168 7.60 -13.63 -36.80
C PRO A 168 7.27 -15.03 -36.27
N ASP A 169 8.01 -16.08 -36.68
CA ASP A 169 7.69 -17.45 -36.29
C ASP A 169 8.29 -17.89 -34.95
N LEU A 170 9.14 -17.05 -34.35
CA LEU A 170 9.85 -17.37 -33.08
C LEU A 170 9.12 -16.97 -31.80
N VAL A 171 8.00 -16.20 -31.86
CA VAL A 171 7.34 -15.68 -30.64
C VAL A 171 5.83 -16.02 -30.61
N PRO A 172 5.35 -16.85 -29.67
CA PRO A 172 3.92 -17.18 -29.51
C PRO A 172 2.99 -15.98 -29.31
N ALA A 173 3.50 -14.88 -28.72
CA ALA A 173 2.78 -13.61 -28.50
C ALA A 173 2.22 -13.01 -29.82
N GLU A 174 2.78 -13.33 -30.95
CA GLU A 174 2.37 -12.79 -32.24
C GLU A 174 0.99 -13.21 -32.75
N ARG A 175 0.36 -14.25 -32.20
CA ARG A 175 -0.98 -14.64 -32.66
C ARG A 175 -2.00 -13.54 -32.36
N ILE A 176 -1.94 -12.92 -31.17
CA ILE A 176 -2.85 -11.84 -30.79
C ILE A 176 -2.52 -10.58 -31.57
N GLU A 177 -1.24 -10.23 -31.72
CA GLU A 177 -0.81 -9.10 -32.54
C GLU A 177 -1.26 -9.24 -33.98
N ARG A 178 -1.13 -10.41 -34.58
CA ARG A 178 -1.67 -10.69 -35.95
C ARG A 178 -3.19 -10.52 -35.99
N CYS A 179 -3.94 -10.93 -34.96
CA CYS A 179 -5.38 -10.72 -34.90
C CYS A 179 -5.73 -9.23 -34.74
N ARG A 180 -4.99 -8.47 -33.92
CA ARG A 180 -5.12 -7.01 -33.76
C ARG A 180 -4.95 -6.32 -35.12
N GLU A 181 -3.85 -6.58 -35.83
CA GLU A 181 -3.56 -6.00 -37.13
C GLU A 181 -4.58 -6.43 -38.19
N ALA A 182 -5.03 -7.69 -38.18
CA ALA A 182 -6.08 -8.15 -39.09
C ALA A 182 -7.41 -7.42 -38.83
N GLN A 183 -7.73 -7.16 -37.57
CA GLN A 183 -8.92 -6.41 -37.19
C GLN A 183 -8.81 -4.93 -37.60
N MET A 184 -7.65 -4.29 -37.36
CA MET A 184 -7.40 -2.91 -37.78
C MET A 184 -7.49 -2.75 -39.32
N ARG A 185 -6.88 -3.65 -40.10
CA ARG A 185 -7.01 -3.65 -41.54
C ARG A 185 -8.45 -3.84 -41.99
N THR A 186 -9.20 -4.68 -41.29
CA THR A 186 -10.64 -4.87 -41.57
C THR A 186 -11.43 -3.59 -41.31
N GLY A 187 -11.12 -2.87 -40.21
CA GLY A 187 -11.71 -1.57 -39.87
C GLY A 187 -11.45 -0.52 -40.98
N ILE A 188 -10.21 -0.46 -41.50
CA ILE A 188 -9.85 0.45 -42.61
C ILE A 188 -10.66 0.11 -43.87
N ARG A 189 -10.75 -1.16 -44.28
CA ARG A 189 -11.53 -1.58 -45.43
C ARG A 189 -13.02 -1.30 -45.28
N THR A 190 -13.55 -1.48 -44.08
CA THR A 190 -14.96 -1.17 -43.78
C THR A 190 -15.21 0.32 -43.96
N ALA A 191 -14.37 1.20 -43.44
CA ALA A 191 -14.53 2.63 -43.64
C ALA A 191 -14.47 3.06 -45.10
N LEU A 192 -13.56 2.44 -45.88
CA LEU A 192 -13.49 2.65 -47.36
C LEU A 192 -14.77 2.17 -48.05
N SER A 193 -15.31 1.02 -47.67
CA SER A 193 -16.55 0.48 -48.26
C SER A 193 -17.79 1.26 -47.89
N ASP A 194 -17.77 1.94 -46.71
CA ASP A 194 -18.83 2.86 -46.29
C ASP A 194 -18.80 4.21 -47.02
N GLY A 195 -17.83 4.44 -47.91
CA GLY A 195 -17.75 5.59 -48.80
C GLY A 195 -16.85 6.73 -48.27
N TYR A 196 -16.15 6.56 -47.17
CA TYR A 196 -15.20 7.57 -46.69
C TYR A 196 -13.96 7.62 -47.56
N VAL A 197 -13.49 8.82 -47.92
CA VAL A 197 -12.39 9.04 -48.86
C VAL A 197 -11.12 9.54 -48.17
N ARG A 198 -11.28 10.43 -47.18
CA ARG A 198 -10.16 11.04 -46.44
C ARG A 198 -10.10 10.47 -45.03
N ILE A 199 -9.57 9.26 -44.90
CA ILE A 199 -9.49 8.55 -43.66
C ILE A 199 -8.16 8.87 -42.98
N ALA A 200 -8.21 9.27 -41.69
CA ALA A 200 -7.07 9.38 -40.78
C ALA A 200 -7.05 8.13 -39.90
N VAL A 201 -5.95 7.40 -39.85
CA VAL A 201 -5.73 6.25 -38.98
C VAL A 201 -4.64 6.62 -37.99
N VAL A 202 -4.96 6.65 -36.69
CA VAL A 202 -4.02 6.92 -35.61
C VAL A 202 -3.77 5.62 -34.85
N CYS A 203 -2.54 5.12 -34.88
CA CYS A 203 -2.15 3.85 -34.28
C CYS A 203 -0.69 3.89 -33.82
N GLY A 204 -0.29 2.95 -32.95
CA GLY A 204 1.10 2.75 -32.60
C GLY A 204 1.97 2.56 -33.84
N ALA A 205 3.12 3.21 -33.87
CA ALA A 205 4.02 3.23 -35.01
C ALA A 205 4.43 1.84 -35.48
N TRP A 206 4.51 0.87 -34.57
CA TRP A 206 4.82 -0.53 -34.86
C TRP A 206 3.83 -1.19 -35.83
N HIS A 207 2.56 -0.78 -35.80
CA HIS A 207 1.51 -1.37 -36.65
C HIS A 207 1.48 -0.83 -38.08
N VAL A 208 2.03 0.36 -38.34
CA VAL A 208 1.92 1.05 -39.64
C VAL A 208 2.32 0.18 -40.82
N PRO A 209 3.48 -0.51 -40.83
CA PRO A 209 3.88 -1.35 -41.99
C PRO A 209 2.93 -2.51 -42.25
N ALA A 210 2.27 -3.03 -41.23
CA ALA A 210 1.24 -4.06 -41.40
C ALA A 210 -0.07 -3.49 -41.97
N LEU A 211 -0.43 -2.25 -41.58
CA LEU A 211 -1.67 -1.60 -42.02
C LEU A 211 -1.60 -1.08 -43.45
N GLU A 212 -0.42 -0.76 -44.00
CA GLU A 212 -0.22 -0.41 -45.42
C GLU A 212 -0.74 -1.50 -46.37
N ARG A 213 -0.75 -2.75 -45.91
CA ARG A 213 -1.27 -3.90 -46.68
C ARG A 213 -2.80 -3.99 -46.65
N ALA A 214 -3.52 -3.08 -46.03
CA ALA A 214 -4.98 -3.16 -45.84
C ALA A 214 -5.74 -3.34 -47.16
N GLN A 215 -5.30 -2.68 -48.24
CA GLN A 215 -5.93 -2.74 -49.58
C GLN A 215 -5.33 -3.79 -50.49
N HIS A 216 -4.34 -4.58 -50.03
CA HIS A 216 -3.78 -5.65 -50.88
C HIS A 216 -4.82 -6.73 -51.17
N PRO A 217 -5.01 -7.17 -52.46
CA PRO A 217 -6.13 -8.01 -52.87
C PRO A 217 -6.27 -9.35 -52.12
N LYS A 218 -5.17 -9.94 -51.65
CA LYS A 218 -5.18 -11.23 -50.92
C LYS A 218 -5.33 -11.05 -49.42
N GLN A 219 -5.09 -9.85 -48.88
CA GLN A 219 -5.01 -9.61 -47.42
C GLN A 219 -6.35 -9.80 -46.73
N ALA A 220 -7.46 -9.39 -47.33
CA ALA A 220 -8.79 -9.55 -46.74
C ALA A 220 -9.14 -11.02 -46.43
N ARG A 221 -8.70 -11.96 -47.30
CA ARG A 221 -8.92 -13.39 -47.07
C ARG A 221 -8.05 -13.94 -45.95
N VAL A 222 -6.83 -13.47 -45.85
CA VAL A 222 -5.90 -13.83 -44.75
C VAL A 222 -6.44 -13.33 -43.42
N ASP A 223 -6.84 -12.06 -43.35
CA ASP A 223 -7.41 -11.45 -42.14
C ASP A 223 -8.68 -12.18 -41.70
N ALA A 224 -9.59 -12.50 -42.60
CA ALA A 224 -10.79 -13.26 -42.28
C ALA A 224 -10.48 -14.67 -41.73
N ALA A 225 -9.41 -15.31 -42.20
CA ALA A 225 -8.97 -16.60 -41.68
C ALA A 225 -8.38 -16.45 -40.24
N GLN A 226 -7.59 -15.41 -39.98
CA GLN A 226 -7.00 -15.14 -38.68
C GLN A 226 -8.06 -14.81 -37.60
N LEU A 227 -9.10 -14.07 -37.99
CA LEU A 227 -10.17 -13.65 -37.06
C LEU A 227 -11.23 -14.74 -36.82
N ARG A 228 -11.18 -15.86 -37.61
CA ARG A 228 -12.16 -16.93 -37.48
C ARG A 228 -11.96 -17.74 -36.22
N GLY A 229 -13.06 -17.98 -35.47
CA GLY A 229 -13.08 -18.89 -34.32
C GLY A 229 -12.41 -18.34 -33.08
N MET A 230 -12.15 -17.02 -32.99
CA MET A 230 -11.65 -16.41 -31.77
C MET A 230 -12.63 -16.58 -30.63
N PRO A 231 -12.16 -16.84 -29.42
CA PRO A 231 -13.01 -16.91 -28.22
C PRO A 231 -13.66 -15.54 -27.96
N LYS A 232 -14.82 -15.55 -27.30
CA LYS A 232 -15.57 -14.33 -26.95
C LYS A 232 -16.15 -14.43 -25.55
N THR A 233 -16.12 -13.32 -24.83
CA THR A 233 -16.81 -13.15 -23.54
C THR A 233 -17.71 -11.91 -23.58
N LYS A 234 -18.67 -11.84 -22.66
CA LYS A 234 -19.48 -10.62 -22.50
C LYS A 234 -18.69 -9.57 -21.76
N VAL A 235 -18.63 -8.37 -22.29
CA VAL A 235 -17.85 -7.26 -21.73
C VAL A 235 -18.70 -6.02 -21.53
N SER A 236 -18.21 -5.12 -20.68
CA SER A 236 -18.69 -3.76 -20.53
C SER A 236 -17.50 -2.82 -20.59
N ILE A 237 -17.73 -1.58 -21.04
CA ILE A 237 -16.71 -0.54 -21.12
C ILE A 237 -17.26 0.77 -20.57
N THR A 238 -16.42 1.56 -19.89
CA THR A 238 -16.76 2.89 -19.39
C THR A 238 -15.53 3.76 -19.28
N TRP A 239 -15.72 5.08 -19.18
CA TRP A 239 -14.67 6.01 -18.81
C TRP A 239 -14.56 6.12 -17.29
N VAL A 240 -13.33 6.23 -16.82
CA VAL A 240 -13.03 6.43 -15.40
C VAL A 240 -11.88 7.42 -15.22
N PRO A 241 -11.82 8.17 -14.10
CA PRO A 241 -10.68 9.00 -13.78
C PRO A 241 -9.38 8.20 -13.75
N TRP A 242 -8.27 8.85 -14.11
CA TRP A 242 -6.93 8.28 -14.02
C TRP A 242 -5.97 9.28 -13.38
N THR A 243 -4.71 8.90 -13.15
CA THR A 243 -3.71 9.80 -12.58
C THR A 243 -2.42 9.76 -13.38
N HIS A 244 -1.63 10.84 -13.34
CA HIS A 244 -0.29 10.85 -13.90
C HIS A 244 0.61 9.78 -13.27
N ARG A 245 0.51 9.55 -11.95
CA ARG A 245 1.28 8.49 -11.27
C ARG A 245 1.03 7.10 -11.85
N ARG A 246 -0.21 6.80 -12.25
CA ARG A 246 -0.58 5.53 -12.88
C ARG A 246 -0.23 5.45 -14.35
N LEU A 247 -0.11 6.59 -15.00
CA LEU A 247 0.40 6.68 -16.36
C LEU A 247 1.92 6.52 -16.41
N ALA A 248 2.62 6.68 -15.26
CA ALA A 248 4.05 6.52 -15.20
C ALA A 248 4.47 5.05 -15.39
N SER A 249 5.54 4.81 -16.15
CA SER A 249 6.11 3.46 -16.39
C SER A 249 6.46 2.73 -15.09
N ALA A 250 6.89 3.46 -14.05
CA ALA A 250 7.16 2.93 -12.72
C ALA A 250 5.93 2.32 -12.02
N SER A 251 4.71 2.57 -12.53
CA SER A 251 3.47 1.95 -12.03
C SER A 251 3.23 0.53 -12.54
N GLY A 252 4.06 0.02 -13.46
CA GLY A 252 3.87 -1.26 -14.13
C GLY A 252 3.01 -1.19 -15.39
N TYR A 253 2.61 0.00 -15.84
CA TYR A 253 1.90 0.17 -17.11
C TYR A 253 2.90 0.09 -18.28
N GLY A 254 2.80 -0.96 -19.13
CA GLY A 254 3.77 -1.28 -20.17
C GLY A 254 3.95 -0.22 -21.26
N ALA A 255 2.91 0.58 -21.56
CA ALA A 255 2.99 1.74 -22.47
C ALA A 255 3.15 3.06 -21.72
N GLY A 256 3.50 3.03 -20.42
CA GLY A 256 3.69 4.20 -19.58
C GLY A 256 4.91 5.03 -19.98
N VAL A 257 4.94 6.27 -19.52
CA VAL A 257 6.05 7.21 -19.73
C VAL A 257 6.76 7.53 -18.42
N SER A 258 8.05 7.86 -18.47
CA SER A 258 8.85 8.13 -17.26
C SER A 258 8.40 9.40 -16.51
N SER A 259 7.89 10.39 -17.24
CA SER A 259 7.67 11.75 -16.74
C SER A 259 6.34 12.37 -17.25
N PRO A 260 5.17 11.85 -16.84
CA PRO A 260 3.89 12.34 -17.34
C PRO A 260 3.64 13.83 -17.11
N GLY A 261 4.07 14.38 -15.96
CA GLY A 261 3.92 15.80 -15.65
C GLY A 261 4.80 16.68 -16.54
N TRP A 262 6.04 16.24 -16.83
CA TRP A 262 6.90 16.90 -17.81
C TRP A 262 6.29 16.89 -19.21
N TYR A 263 5.76 15.77 -19.67
CA TYR A 263 5.11 15.65 -20.98
C TYR A 263 3.82 16.48 -21.06
N HIS A 264 3.05 16.54 -19.99
CA HIS A 264 1.91 17.45 -19.89
C HIS A 264 2.34 18.90 -20.04
N HIS A 265 3.46 19.30 -19.40
CA HIS A 265 4.00 20.65 -19.51
C HIS A 265 4.44 20.97 -20.93
N LEU A 266 5.18 20.08 -21.60
CA LEU A 266 5.61 20.26 -22.99
C LEU A 266 4.41 20.44 -23.95
N PHE A 267 3.34 19.66 -23.73
CA PHE A 267 2.14 19.74 -24.55
C PHE A 267 1.33 21.02 -24.33
N THR A 268 1.22 21.46 -23.09
CA THR A 268 0.37 22.62 -22.72
C THR A 268 1.08 23.95 -22.89
N HIS A 269 2.41 23.97 -22.87
CA HIS A 269 3.23 25.17 -22.96
C HIS A 269 4.33 25.03 -24.04
N PRO A 270 3.96 24.73 -25.30
CA PRO A 270 4.96 24.63 -26.35
C PRO A 270 5.58 25.99 -26.70
N GLY A 271 6.84 26.03 -27.10
CA GLY A 271 7.51 27.20 -27.62
C GLY A 271 8.64 27.74 -26.77
N GLU A 272 9.09 28.99 -27.06
CA GLU A 272 10.33 29.57 -26.55
C GLU A 272 10.40 29.68 -25.01
N HIS A 273 9.28 29.79 -24.33
CA HIS A 273 9.22 29.98 -22.87
C HIS A 273 8.96 28.68 -22.08
N THR A 274 8.97 27.52 -22.71
CA THR A 274 8.68 26.24 -22.08
C THR A 274 9.53 26.00 -20.84
N ILE A 275 10.84 26.15 -20.95
CA ILE A 275 11.80 25.89 -19.86
C ILE A 275 11.65 26.89 -18.71
N ALA A 276 11.50 28.19 -19.04
CA ALA A 276 11.30 29.21 -18.01
C ALA A 276 10.01 29.02 -17.23
N ARG A 277 8.92 28.62 -17.89
CA ARG A 277 7.63 28.28 -17.23
C ARG A 277 7.74 27.06 -16.34
N TRP A 278 8.51 26.05 -16.77
CA TRP A 278 8.78 24.88 -15.94
C TRP A 278 9.47 25.24 -14.63
N PHE A 279 10.57 26.03 -14.70
CA PHE A 279 11.28 26.45 -13.50
C PHE A 279 10.46 27.38 -12.62
N ALA A 280 9.56 28.19 -13.20
CA ALA A 280 8.63 28.98 -12.42
C ALA A 280 7.65 28.09 -11.63
N GLN A 281 7.16 27.00 -12.22
CA GLN A 281 6.34 26.00 -11.53
C GLN A 281 7.14 25.24 -10.47
N ALA A 282 8.38 24.83 -10.78
CA ALA A 282 9.27 24.17 -9.83
C ALA A 282 9.53 25.06 -8.59
N ALA A 283 9.84 26.33 -8.81
CA ALA A 283 10.00 27.30 -7.72
C ALA A 283 8.71 27.50 -6.90
N HIS A 284 7.53 27.43 -7.54
CA HIS A 284 6.26 27.48 -6.84
C HIS A 284 6.05 26.27 -5.93
N VAL A 285 6.31 25.06 -6.43
CA VAL A 285 6.22 23.80 -5.67
C VAL A 285 7.17 23.82 -4.47
N LEU A 286 8.41 24.25 -4.68
CA LEU A 286 9.41 24.34 -3.61
C LEU A 286 9.02 25.34 -2.53
N ARG A 287 8.55 26.54 -2.91
CA ARG A 287 8.08 27.55 -1.93
C ARG A 287 6.87 27.07 -1.13
N ALA A 288 5.95 26.33 -1.75
CA ALA A 288 4.81 25.73 -1.04
C ALA A 288 5.21 24.71 0.02
N ALA A 289 6.41 24.16 -0.08
CA ALA A 289 7.02 23.21 0.87
C ALA A 289 8.13 23.86 1.73
N ASP A 290 8.11 25.19 1.87
CA ASP A 290 9.04 25.98 2.67
C ASP A 290 10.52 25.93 2.22
N TYR A 291 10.79 25.51 0.97
CA TYR A 291 12.12 25.66 0.38
C TYR A 291 12.30 27.05 -0.23
N GLY A 292 13.48 27.62 -0.05
CA GLY A 292 13.83 28.89 -0.68
C GLY A 292 13.95 28.74 -2.21
N ALA A 293 13.20 29.54 -2.98
CA ALA A 293 13.37 29.62 -4.43
C ALA A 293 12.98 31.02 -4.93
N SER A 294 13.94 31.80 -5.37
CA SER A 294 13.77 33.17 -5.83
C SER A 294 13.49 33.25 -7.34
N ALA A 295 13.08 34.44 -7.82
CA ALA A 295 12.98 34.68 -9.25
C ALA A 295 14.36 34.66 -9.95
N ALA A 296 15.43 35.01 -9.24
CA ALA A 296 16.80 34.93 -9.76
C ALA A 296 17.19 33.46 -10.01
N ASP A 297 16.85 32.55 -9.10
CA ASP A 297 17.13 31.11 -9.24
C ASP A 297 16.41 30.52 -10.46
N VAL A 298 15.16 30.95 -10.72
CA VAL A 298 14.41 30.55 -11.93
C VAL A 298 15.15 30.98 -13.21
N LEU A 299 15.69 32.20 -13.25
CA LEU A 299 16.45 32.70 -14.40
C LEU A 299 17.78 31.94 -14.57
N GLU A 300 18.50 31.71 -13.49
CA GLU A 300 19.78 30.99 -13.53
C GLU A 300 19.59 29.52 -13.91
N ALA A 301 18.58 28.84 -13.35
CA ALA A 301 18.25 27.46 -13.73
C ALA A 301 17.86 27.38 -15.22
N THR A 302 17.08 28.35 -15.73
CA THR A 302 16.72 28.40 -17.16
C THR A 302 17.96 28.58 -18.04
N ARG A 303 18.87 29.50 -17.69
CA ARG A 303 20.14 29.72 -18.42
C ARG A 303 21.01 28.47 -18.39
N LEU A 304 21.16 27.86 -17.21
CA LEU A 304 22.00 26.67 -17.06
C LEU A 304 21.42 25.49 -17.89
N ALA A 305 20.14 25.21 -17.82
CA ALA A 305 19.51 24.14 -18.62
C ALA A 305 19.71 24.37 -20.12
N THR A 306 19.51 25.61 -20.60
CA THR A 306 19.71 25.99 -22.00
C THR A 306 21.17 25.83 -22.41
N SER A 307 22.13 26.25 -21.55
CA SER A 307 23.55 26.10 -21.80
C SER A 307 23.99 24.64 -21.86
N LEU A 308 23.48 23.81 -20.95
CA LEU A 308 23.74 22.37 -20.96
C LEU A 308 23.20 21.69 -22.23
N ALA A 309 22.03 22.07 -22.70
CA ALA A 309 21.47 21.58 -23.97
C ALA A 309 22.37 21.94 -25.14
N ALA A 310 22.81 23.22 -25.22
CA ALA A 310 23.71 23.68 -26.27
C ALA A 310 25.06 22.96 -26.25
N LEU A 311 25.66 22.74 -25.06
CA LEU A 311 26.91 21.99 -24.90
C LEU A 311 26.76 20.51 -25.33
N ARG A 312 25.58 19.94 -25.17
CA ARG A 312 25.27 18.55 -25.56
C ARG A 312 24.76 18.45 -27.00
N GLY A 313 24.75 19.55 -27.75
CA GLY A 313 24.29 19.59 -29.16
C GLY A 313 22.79 19.36 -29.32
N ARG A 314 21.97 19.57 -28.27
CA ARG A 314 20.51 19.37 -28.31
C ARG A 314 19.79 20.63 -28.81
N PRO A 315 18.69 20.47 -29.54
CA PRO A 315 17.91 21.61 -30.03
C PRO A 315 17.16 22.34 -28.92
N LEU A 316 16.79 21.62 -27.85
CA LEU A 316 16.09 22.13 -26.66
C LEU A 316 16.59 21.43 -25.41
N ALA A 317 16.47 22.09 -24.25
CA ALA A 317 16.72 21.44 -22.97
C ALA A 317 15.64 20.40 -22.69
N GLY A 318 16.05 19.15 -22.54
CA GLY A 318 15.18 18.06 -22.13
C GLY A 318 15.15 17.87 -20.62
N LEU A 319 14.48 16.80 -20.17
CA LEU A 319 14.32 16.52 -18.75
C LEU A 319 15.65 16.38 -18.00
N VAL A 320 16.68 15.82 -18.65
CA VAL A 320 18.02 15.63 -18.04
C VAL A 320 18.65 16.97 -17.71
N GLU A 321 18.72 17.90 -18.69
CA GLU A 321 19.29 19.24 -18.51
C GLU A 321 18.49 20.06 -17.48
N VAL A 322 17.17 19.90 -17.49
CA VAL A 322 16.29 20.58 -16.52
C VAL A 322 16.51 20.06 -15.11
N ASN A 323 16.69 18.76 -14.93
CA ASN A 323 16.98 18.15 -13.62
C ASN A 323 18.37 18.52 -13.12
N ASP A 324 19.38 18.51 -13.99
CA ASP A 324 20.75 18.95 -13.64
C ASP A 324 20.76 20.40 -13.16
N ALA A 325 20.06 21.27 -13.89
CA ALA A 325 19.94 22.68 -13.54
C ALA A 325 19.12 22.91 -12.26
N ALA A 326 18.00 22.20 -12.09
CA ALA A 326 17.20 22.26 -10.87
C ALA A 326 17.99 21.85 -9.63
N ARG A 327 18.72 20.74 -9.72
CA ARG A 327 19.57 20.26 -8.62
C ARG A 327 20.66 21.27 -8.25
N ALA A 328 21.32 21.85 -9.26
CA ALA A 328 22.42 22.78 -9.05
C ALA A 328 21.95 24.12 -8.46
N VAL A 329 20.82 24.67 -8.93
CA VAL A 329 20.38 26.04 -8.61
C VAL A 329 19.28 26.07 -7.56
N LEU A 330 18.28 25.20 -7.68
CA LEU A 330 17.11 25.21 -6.77
C LEU A 330 17.29 24.25 -5.59
N GLY A 331 18.12 23.23 -5.73
CA GLY A 331 18.36 22.20 -4.71
C GLY A 331 19.62 22.38 -3.90
N ASP A 332 20.43 23.41 -4.17
CA ASP A 332 21.75 23.59 -3.56
C ASP A 332 22.61 22.32 -3.57
N GLY A 333 22.47 21.51 -4.64
CA GLY A 333 23.15 20.22 -4.78
C GLY A 333 22.57 19.07 -3.94
N THR A 334 21.45 19.26 -3.23
CA THR A 334 20.82 18.23 -2.39
C THR A 334 19.69 17.49 -3.10
N ASP A 335 19.37 16.27 -2.64
CA ASP A 335 18.36 15.41 -3.27
C ASP A 335 16.93 15.60 -2.72
N ALA A 336 16.76 16.19 -1.54
CA ALA A 336 15.44 16.34 -0.92
C ALA A 336 14.47 17.21 -1.76
N PRO A 337 14.86 18.42 -2.26
CA PRO A 337 14.03 19.19 -3.17
C PRO A 337 13.76 18.46 -4.48
N MET A 338 14.72 17.68 -4.99
CA MET A 338 14.57 16.92 -6.22
C MET A 338 13.54 15.80 -6.09
N THR A 339 13.47 15.13 -4.93
CA THR A 339 12.44 14.13 -4.65
C THR A 339 11.04 14.74 -4.67
N LEU A 340 10.87 15.92 -4.08
CA LEU A 340 9.61 16.65 -4.12
C LEU A 340 9.22 17.04 -5.57
N LEU A 341 10.14 17.63 -6.33
CA LEU A 341 9.91 18.01 -7.73
C LEU A 341 9.59 16.79 -8.59
N ASN A 342 10.24 15.64 -8.35
CA ASN A 342 9.94 14.41 -9.07
C ASN A 342 8.50 13.97 -8.84
N ASN A 343 8.03 13.96 -7.61
CA ASN A 343 6.70 13.46 -7.26
C ASN A 343 5.57 14.43 -7.69
N GLU A 344 5.78 15.73 -7.47
CA GLU A 344 4.71 16.73 -7.65
C GLU A 344 4.68 17.33 -9.05
N LEU A 345 5.81 17.34 -9.77
CA LEU A 345 5.93 18.05 -11.04
C LEU A 345 6.38 17.14 -12.19
N ILE A 346 7.41 16.30 -12.03
CA ILE A 346 7.93 15.46 -13.13
C ILE A 346 6.99 14.30 -13.42
N VAL A 347 6.66 13.51 -12.42
CA VAL A 347 5.57 12.52 -12.50
C VAL A 347 4.23 13.24 -12.46
N GLY A 348 4.06 14.16 -11.50
CA GLY A 348 2.89 15.00 -11.35
C GLY A 348 1.78 14.33 -10.54
N ALA A 349 1.00 15.17 -9.84
CA ALA A 349 -0.12 14.74 -8.99
C ALA A 349 -1.50 14.92 -9.68
N LEU A 350 -1.54 15.19 -10.98
CA LEU A 350 -2.80 15.47 -11.69
C LEU A 350 -3.72 14.23 -11.69
N ILE A 351 -4.97 14.47 -11.27
CA ILE A 351 -6.06 13.49 -11.27
C ILE A 351 -7.09 13.98 -12.28
N GLY A 352 -7.51 13.08 -13.18
CA GLY A 352 -8.52 13.40 -14.18
C GLY A 352 -9.94 13.35 -13.62
N ARG A 353 -10.88 13.75 -14.47
CA ARG A 353 -12.31 13.76 -14.15
C ARG A 353 -13.13 13.25 -15.31
N VAL A 354 -14.22 12.55 -15.01
CA VAL A 354 -15.23 12.11 -15.98
C VAL A 354 -16.57 12.72 -15.64
N PRO A 355 -17.45 12.93 -16.62
CA PRO A 355 -18.80 13.47 -16.39
C PRO A 355 -19.62 12.62 -15.42
N ALA A 356 -20.45 13.28 -14.60
CA ALA A 356 -21.26 12.60 -13.58
C ALA A 356 -22.26 11.56 -14.14
N HIS A 357 -22.65 11.69 -15.42
CA HIS A 357 -23.53 10.74 -16.10
C HIS A 357 -22.80 9.56 -16.76
N THR A 358 -21.48 9.50 -16.63
CA THR A 358 -20.69 8.35 -17.11
C THR A 358 -21.13 7.07 -16.39
N PRO A 359 -21.31 5.94 -17.09
CA PRO A 359 -21.71 4.70 -16.47
C PRO A 359 -20.71 4.26 -15.39
N MET A 360 -21.19 4.10 -14.14
CA MET A 360 -20.34 3.69 -13.02
C MET A 360 -20.00 2.21 -13.09
N VAL A 361 -18.78 1.85 -12.69
CA VAL A 361 -18.40 0.45 -12.47
C VAL A 361 -19.24 -0.19 -11.35
N PRO A 362 -19.50 -1.51 -11.40
CA PRO A 362 -20.36 -2.18 -10.43
C PRO A 362 -19.97 -1.92 -8.97
N LEU A 363 -18.68 -1.96 -8.64
CA LEU A 363 -18.16 -1.72 -7.30
C LEU A 363 -18.42 -0.30 -6.80
N ALA A 364 -18.21 0.72 -7.66
CA ALA A 364 -18.50 2.12 -7.31
C ALA A 364 -20.00 2.34 -7.11
N ARG A 365 -20.85 1.70 -7.93
CA ARG A 365 -22.28 1.71 -7.77
C ARG A 365 -22.73 1.07 -6.45
N ASN A 366 -22.11 -0.06 -6.08
CA ASN A 366 -22.37 -0.71 -4.79
C ASN A 366 -21.94 0.19 -3.63
N LEU A 367 -20.75 0.82 -3.68
CA LEU A 367 -20.33 1.75 -2.64
C LEU A 367 -21.29 2.93 -2.50
N ALA A 368 -21.72 3.55 -3.60
CA ALA A 368 -22.69 4.65 -3.56
C ALA A 368 -24.04 4.22 -2.91
N ALA A 369 -24.48 3.00 -3.19
CA ALA A 369 -25.68 2.43 -2.54
C ALA A 369 -25.46 2.23 -1.03
N GLU A 370 -24.31 1.70 -0.61
CA GLU A 370 -23.93 1.53 0.81
C GLU A 370 -23.79 2.87 1.53
N GLN A 371 -23.14 3.86 0.93
CA GLN A 371 -23.02 5.23 1.45
C GLN A 371 -24.40 5.84 1.72
N LYS A 372 -25.33 5.69 0.78
CA LYS A 372 -26.73 6.14 0.93
C LYS A 372 -27.45 5.40 2.04
N ARG A 373 -27.35 4.06 2.06
CA ARG A 373 -27.98 3.18 3.08
C ARG A 373 -27.49 3.52 4.48
N LEU A 374 -26.19 3.75 4.64
CA LEU A 374 -25.53 4.01 5.92
C LEU A 374 -25.50 5.48 6.28
N ARG A 375 -26.06 6.37 5.45
CA ARG A 375 -26.03 7.84 5.64
C ARG A 375 -24.61 8.37 5.87
N LEU A 376 -23.67 7.86 5.10
CA LEU A 376 -22.28 8.31 5.05
C LEU A 376 -22.08 9.08 3.74
N LYS A 377 -22.01 10.41 3.81
CA LYS A 377 -21.81 11.23 2.64
C LYS A 377 -20.29 11.43 2.43
N PRO A 378 -19.76 11.16 1.22
CA PRO A 378 -18.39 11.54 0.89
C PRO A 378 -18.26 13.07 0.89
N ASP A 379 -17.22 13.58 1.55
CA ASP A 379 -16.95 15.01 1.67
C ASP A 379 -15.44 15.24 1.55
N ALA A 380 -15.06 16.33 0.86
CA ALA A 380 -13.66 16.72 0.70
C ALA A 380 -13.10 17.42 1.94
N SER A 381 -13.93 17.75 2.91
CA SER A 381 -13.52 18.24 4.22
C SER A 381 -13.41 17.09 5.21
N MET A 382 -12.43 17.17 6.12
CA MET A 382 -12.24 16.15 7.15
C MET A 382 -13.42 16.15 8.13
N GLN A 383 -14.06 15.01 8.30
CA GLN A 383 -15.15 14.79 9.23
C GLN A 383 -14.75 13.80 10.32
N THR A 384 -15.14 14.07 11.56
CA THR A 384 -14.99 13.12 12.66
C THR A 384 -16.31 12.37 12.89
N LEU A 385 -16.23 11.04 12.90
CA LEU A 385 -17.35 10.15 13.10
C LEU A 385 -17.13 9.30 14.35
N GLU A 386 -18.01 9.44 15.33
CA GLU A 386 -18.03 8.60 16.54
C GLU A 386 -19.08 7.48 16.36
N LEU A 387 -18.67 6.23 16.56
CA LEU A 387 -19.49 5.04 16.40
C LEU A 387 -19.67 4.34 17.75
N ASP A 388 -20.90 3.92 18.05
CA ASP A 388 -21.24 2.99 19.13
C ASP A 388 -21.62 1.64 18.52
N LEU A 389 -20.71 0.67 18.57
CA LEU A 389 -20.85 -0.63 17.90
C LEU A 389 -22.03 -1.48 18.44
N ARG A 390 -22.67 -1.10 19.54
CA ARG A 390 -23.90 -1.72 20.03
C ARG A 390 -25.11 -1.37 19.16
N LYS A 391 -24.98 -0.29 18.36
CA LYS A 391 -26.03 0.14 17.43
C LYS A 391 -25.79 -0.50 16.07
N PRO A 392 -26.79 -1.21 15.49
CA PRO A 392 -26.62 -1.91 14.21
C PRO A 392 -26.15 -1.02 13.05
N LEU A 393 -26.60 0.24 13.01
CA LEU A 393 -26.18 1.19 11.98
C LEU A 393 -24.70 1.54 12.11
N ASP A 394 -24.23 1.83 13.33
CA ASP A 394 -22.85 2.21 13.59
C ASP A 394 -21.91 1.02 13.39
N LEU A 395 -22.32 -0.19 13.76
CA LEU A 395 -21.59 -1.43 13.45
C LEU A 395 -21.46 -1.62 11.94
N SER A 396 -22.52 -1.41 11.15
CA SER A 396 -22.45 -1.52 9.69
C SER A 396 -21.55 -0.45 9.05
N ARG A 397 -21.48 0.75 9.64
CA ARG A 397 -20.54 1.81 9.22
C ARG A 397 -19.09 1.42 9.46
N SER A 398 -18.78 0.91 10.65
CA SER A 398 -17.47 0.38 11.00
C SER A 398 -17.04 -0.72 10.03
N GLN A 399 -17.92 -1.72 9.77
CA GLN A 399 -17.65 -2.80 8.84
C GLN A 399 -17.36 -2.30 7.42
N LEU A 400 -18.11 -1.30 6.91
CA LEU A 400 -17.84 -0.70 5.61
C LEU A 400 -16.46 -0.03 5.56
N LEU A 401 -16.11 0.75 6.58
CA LEU A 401 -14.81 1.45 6.64
C LEU A 401 -13.64 0.46 6.71
N HIS A 402 -13.77 -0.61 7.47
CA HIS A 402 -12.76 -1.68 7.50
C HIS A 402 -12.65 -2.41 6.16
N ARG A 403 -13.76 -2.70 5.46
CA ARG A 403 -13.74 -3.30 4.12
C ARG A 403 -13.03 -2.41 3.11
N LEU A 404 -13.27 -1.10 3.16
CA LEU A 404 -12.60 -0.13 2.30
C LEU A 404 -11.11 -0.03 2.61
N ALA A 405 -10.71 -0.12 3.87
CA ALA A 405 -9.30 -0.18 4.25
C ALA A 405 -8.60 -1.43 3.67
N VAL A 406 -9.26 -2.60 3.71
CA VAL A 406 -8.77 -3.84 3.07
C VAL A 406 -8.56 -3.64 1.56
N LEU A 407 -9.46 -2.91 0.90
CA LEU A 407 -9.37 -2.59 -0.53
C LEU A 407 -8.36 -1.45 -0.84
N ARG A 408 -7.63 -0.97 0.16
CA ARG A 408 -6.73 0.19 0.03
C ARG A 408 -7.43 1.47 -0.44
N VAL A 409 -8.70 1.61 -0.08
CA VAL A 409 -9.52 2.81 -0.26
C VAL A 409 -9.71 3.48 1.11
N PRO A 410 -8.70 4.17 1.67
CA PRO A 410 -8.70 4.68 3.04
C PRO A 410 -9.56 5.94 3.17
N TRP A 411 -10.86 5.83 2.94
CA TRP A 411 -11.82 6.91 3.17
C TRP A 411 -11.88 7.32 4.65
N GLY A 412 -11.76 6.34 5.54
CA GLY A 412 -11.70 6.54 6.98
C GLY A 412 -10.37 6.09 7.56
N ARG A 413 -9.86 6.87 8.52
CA ARG A 413 -8.76 6.50 9.40
C ARG A 413 -9.27 6.44 10.82
N GLU A 414 -9.10 5.29 11.49
CA GLU A 414 -9.39 5.16 12.90
C GLU A 414 -8.41 6.02 13.72
N VAL A 415 -8.95 6.90 14.55
CA VAL A 415 -8.13 7.69 15.48
C VAL A 415 -7.92 6.84 16.72
N ASP A 416 -6.68 6.59 17.08
CA ASP A 416 -6.32 5.99 18.36
C ASP A 416 -6.81 6.89 19.52
N GLY A 417 -8.09 6.87 19.77
CA GLY A 417 -8.60 7.16 21.09
C GLY A 417 -8.02 6.07 21.98
N ARG A 418 -7.38 6.46 23.10
CA ARG A 418 -6.87 5.53 24.11
C ARG A 418 -7.67 4.24 24.04
N ARG A 419 -7.07 3.15 23.53
CA ARG A 419 -7.70 1.82 23.48
C ARG A 419 -8.08 1.48 24.92
N SER A 420 -9.21 1.97 25.34
CA SER A 420 -9.88 1.50 26.52
C SER A 420 -10.36 0.10 26.15
N VAL A 421 -9.55 -0.87 26.49
CA VAL A 421 -9.86 -2.30 26.39
C VAL A 421 -11.27 -2.48 26.96
N GLY A 422 -12.27 -2.77 26.06
CA GLY A 422 -13.66 -2.95 26.45
C GLY A 422 -14.65 -1.84 26.09
N THR A 423 -14.27 -0.79 25.35
CA THR A 423 -15.24 0.17 24.81
C THR A 423 -15.78 -0.28 23.46
N PHE A 424 -17.11 -0.28 23.33
CA PHE A 424 -17.82 -0.49 22.05
C PHE A 424 -17.83 0.80 21.21
N ARG A 425 -16.81 1.66 21.33
CA ARG A 425 -16.73 2.94 20.64
C ARG A 425 -15.51 2.98 19.72
N GLU A 426 -15.73 3.46 18.52
CA GLU A 426 -14.70 3.76 17.55
C GLU A 426 -14.82 5.22 17.13
N THR A 427 -13.70 5.88 16.90
CA THR A 427 -13.65 7.24 16.36
C THR A 427 -12.89 7.21 15.05
N TRP A 428 -13.53 7.70 13.99
CA TRP A 428 -12.99 7.73 12.65
C TRP A 428 -12.85 9.15 12.14
N GLN A 429 -11.77 9.44 11.44
CA GLN A 429 -11.62 10.63 10.61
C GLN A 429 -11.88 10.24 9.15
N LEU A 430 -12.85 10.86 8.53
CA LEU A 430 -13.26 10.60 7.16
C LEU A 430 -12.81 11.76 6.26
N LEU A 431 -12.18 11.45 5.13
CA LEU A 431 -11.78 12.40 4.10
C LEU A 431 -11.93 11.73 2.73
N TRP A 432 -12.80 12.27 1.86
CA TRP A 432 -12.96 11.76 0.51
C TRP A 432 -12.08 12.54 -0.46
N GLU A 433 -11.09 11.88 -1.01
CA GLU A 433 -10.19 12.42 -2.01
C GLU A 433 -10.47 11.78 -3.38
N PRO A 434 -10.31 12.51 -4.51
CA PRO A 434 -10.50 11.96 -5.86
C PRO A 434 -9.67 10.70 -6.14
N GLU A 435 -8.49 10.57 -5.53
CA GLU A 435 -7.64 9.37 -5.62
C GLU A 435 -8.35 8.10 -5.14
N LEU A 436 -9.29 8.21 -4.20
CA LEU A 436 -10.05 7.08 -3.69
C LEU A 436 -10.97 6.46 -4.76
N GLU A 437 -11.47 7.28 -5.69
CA GLU A 437 -12.25 6.77 -6.84
C GLU A 437 -11.40 5.88 -7.73
N VAL A 438 -10.17 6.27 -7.99
CA VAL A 438 -9.24 5.49 -8.82
C VAL A 438 -8.89 4.17 -8.13
N ARG A 439 -8.60 4.20 -6.81
CA ARG A 439 -8.35 2.99 -6.03
C ARG A 439 -9.56 2.05 -5.99
N LEU A 440 -10.75 2.61 -5.89
CA LEU A 440 -11.99 1.84 -5.94
C LEU A 440 -12.17 1.14 -7.31
N ILE A 441 -11.80 1.82 -8.39
CA ILE A 441 -11.83 1.26 -9.74
C ILE A 441 -10.86 0.09 -9.87
N GLU A 442 -9.64 0.19 -9.35
CA GLU A 442 -8.70 -0.93 -9.32
C GLU A 442 -9.23 -2.10 -8.50
N ALA A 443 -9.81 -1.81 -7.33
CA ALA A 443 -10.43 -2.83 -6.50
C ALA A 443 -11.61 -3.53 -7.20
N SER A 444 -12.20 -2.95 -8.25
CA SER A 444 -13.28 -3.57 -9.02
C SER A 444 -12.86 -4.84 -9.77
N ALA A 445 -11.56 -5.04 -9.98
CA ALA A 445 -11.02 -6.31 -10.46
C ALA A 445 -11.23 -7.48 -9.46
N LEU A 446 -11.40 -7.18 -8.17
CA LEU A 446 -11.56 -8.18 -7.11
C LEU A 446 -13.02 -8.58 -6.86
N GLY A 447 -14.00 -7.79 -7.34
CA GLY A 447 -15.42 -8.09 -7.13
C GLY A 447 -16.35 -6.96 -7.52
N THR A 448 -17.63 -7.28 -7.58
CA THR A 448 -18.69 -6.34 -7.97
C THR A 448 -19.34 -5.64 -6.78
N THR A 449 -19.11 -6.13 -5.55
CA THR A 449 -19.58 -5.53 -4.29
C THR A 449 -18.39 -5.33 -3.35
N ILE A 450 -18.49 -4.35 -2.46
CA ILE A 450 -17.44 -4.04 -1.47
C ILE A 450 -17.11 -5.25 -0.60
N GLU A 451 -18.12 -6.04 -0.22
CA GLU A 451 -17.91 -7.24 0.59
C GLU A 451 -17.15 -8.33 -0.16
N VAL A 452 -17.58 -8.66 -1.38
CA VAL A 452 -16.95 -9.70 -2.21
C VAL A 452 -15.53 -9.30 -2.58
N ALA A 453 -15.32 -8.05 -2.99
CA ALA A 453 -14.00 -7.54 -3.34
C ALA A 453 -13.03 -7.56 -2.13
N ALA A 454 -13.50 -7.14 -0.95
CA ALA A 454 -12.71 -7.18 0.28
C ALA A 454 -12.39 -8.62 0.70
N ALA A 455 -13.33 -9.55 0.56
CA ALA A 455 -13.11 -10.98 0.82
C ALA A 455 -12.04 -11.56 -0.10
N ALA A 456 -12.09 -11.26 -1.40
CA ALA A 456 -11.10 -11.69 -2.38
C ALA A 456 -9.71 -11.09 -2.09
N ALA A 457 -9.64 -9.78 -1.79
CA ALA A 457 -8.40 -9.11 -1.43
C ALA A 457 -7.75 -9.75 -0.19
N MET A 458 -8.55 -10.04 0.83
CA MET A 458 -8.07 -10.66 2.07
C MET A 458 -7.61 -12.09 1.86
N ALA A 459 -8.31 -12.87 1.02
CA ALA A 459 -7.89 -14.23 0.67
C ALA A 459 -6.54 -14.22 -0.07
N GLN A 460 -6.34 -13.31 -1.03
CA GLN A 460 -5.06 -13.14 -1.72
C GLN A 460 -3.94 -12.72 -0.76
N HIS A 461 -4.22 -11.77 0.14
CA HIS A 461 -3.27 -11.35 1.17
C HIS A 461 -2.85 -12.52 2.07
N ALA A 462 -3.80 -13.32 2.52
CA ALA A 462 -3.53 -14.49 3.38
C ALA A 462 -2.69 -15.56 2.67
N ILE A 463 -2.93 -15.81 1.39
CA ILE A 463 -2.11 -16.75 0.58
C ILE A 463 -0.67 -16.25 0.46
N GLY A 464 -0.48 -14.93 0.27
CA GLY A 464 0.83 -14.29 0.16
C GLY A 464 1.52 -14.01 1.49
N ALA A 465 0.86 -14.26 2.63
CA ALA A 465 1.41 -13.97 3.95
C ALA A 465 2.69 -14.75 4.22
N SER A 466 3.73 -14.08 4.70
CA SER A 466 5.05 -14.65 4.97
C SER A 466 5.19 -15.21 6.38
N SER A 467 4.38 -14.72 7.33
CA SER A 467 4.45 -15.04 8.75
C SER A 467 3.11 -15.45 9.35
N LEU A 468 3.17 -16.17 10.48
CA LEU A 468 1.99 -16.52 11.26
C LEU A 468 1.31 -15.27 11.84
N GLY A 469 2.09 -14.23 12.19
CA GLY A 469 1.59 -12.94 12.65
C GLY A 469 0.72 -12.23 11.63
N GLU A 470 1.12 -12.23 10.35
CA GLU A 470 0.31 -11.66 9.26
C GLU A 470 -1.01 -12.41 9.07
N LEU A 471 -1.00 -13.74 9.15
CA LEU A 471 -2.22 -14.55 9.06
C LEU A 471 -3.18 -14.30 10.23
N THR A 472 -2.67 -14.18 11.45
CA THR A 472 -3.50 -13.90 12.62
C THR A 472 -4.05 -12.47 12.60
N HIS A 473 -3.29 -11.50 12.09
CA HIS A 473 -3.80 -10.15 11.83
C HIS A 473 -4.89 -10.17 10.75
N ALA A 474 -4.73 -10.97 9.70
CA ALA A 474 -5.76 -11.12 8.66
C ALA A 474 -7.09 -11.64 9.25
N VAL A 475 -7.06 -12.57 10.23
CA VAL A 475 -8.28 -13.00 10.95
C VAL A 475 -8.91 -11.83 11.71
N GLU A 476 -8.13 -11.04 12.44
CA GLU A 476 -8.63 -9.86 13.17
C GLU A 476 -9.33 -8.88 12.22
N VAL A 477 -8.69 -8.57 11.09
CA VAL A 477 -9.26 -7.69 10.05
C VAL A 477 -10.54 -8.28 9.44
N CYS A 478 -10.60 -9.60 9.19
CA CYS A 478 -11.80 -10.28 8.72
C CYS A 478 -12.98 -10.13 9.68
N LEU A 479 -12.73 -10.16 10.98
CA LEU A 479 -13.78 -9.96 11.98
C LEU A 479 -14.25 -8.50 12.02
N LEU A 480 -13.34 -7.53 11.98
CA LEU A 480 -13.67 -6.11 11.94
C LEU A 480 -14.49 -5.76 10.70
N ALA A 481 -14.11 -6.30 9.54
CA ALA A 481 -14.77 -6.10 8.26
C ALA A 481 -15.99 -7.01 8.04
N ASN A 482 -16.27 -7.95 8.94
CA ASN A 482 -17.31 -8.98 8.79
C ASN A 482 -17.20 -9.76 7.45
N LEU A 483 -16.02 -10.36 7.23
CA LEU A 483 -15.71 -11.18 6.05
C LEU A 483 -15.73 -12.67 6.42
N ALA A 484 -16.86 -13.15 6.93
CA ALA A 484 -17.02 -14.51 7.46
C ALA A 484 -16.68 -15.61 6.46
N SER A 485 -16.94 -15.39 5.18
CA SER A 485 -16.65 -16.37 4.10
C SER A 485 -15.16 -16.67 3.91
N THR A 486 -14.27 -15.75 4.29
CA THR A 486 -12.82 -15.88 4.12
C THR A 486 -12.15 -16.58 5.30
N LEU A 487 -12.76 -16.51 6.49
CA LEU A 487 -12.18 -17.04 7.73
C LEU A 487 -11.77 -18.52 7.67
N PRO A 488 -12.60 -19.46 7.14
CA PRO A 488 -12.19 -20.88 7.12
C PRO A 488 -10.90 -21.13 6.35
N GLY A 489 -10.69 -20.43 5.22
CA GLY A 489 -9.48 -20.53 4.43
C GLY A 489 -8.25 -20.01 5.19
N ILE A 490 -8.37 -18.86 5.87
CA ILE A 490 -7.28 -18.28 6.65
C ILE A 490 -6.94 -19.17 7.86
N VAL A 491 -7.95 -19.72 8.54
CA VAL A 491 -7.75 -20.64 9.68
C VAL A 491 -7.01 -21.91 9.25
N ALA A 492 -7.33 -22.46 8.07
CA ALA A 492 -6.60 -23.59 7.51
C ALA A 492 -5.12 -23.23 7.24
N LEU A 493 -4.85 -22.05 6.64
CA LEU A 493 -3.49 -21.57 6.43
C LEU A 493 -2.72 -21.36 7.74
N ILE A 494 -3.38 -20.86 8.79
CA ILE A 494 -2.77 -20.73 10.12
C ILE A 494 -2.43 -22.11 10.69
N ALA A 495 -3.34 -23.09 10.59
CA ALA A 495 -3.10 -24.45 11.07
C ALA A 495 -1.91 -25.10 10.36
N ASP A 496 -1.85 -25.00 9.04
CA ASP A 496 -0.76 -25.54 8.23
C ASP A 496 0.57 -24.84 8.56
N ARG A 497 0.57 -23.51 8.63
CA ARG A 497 1.78 -22.74 8.95
C ARG A 497 2.25 -22.99 10.38
N ALA A 498 1.34 -22.96 11.36
CA ALA A 498 1.65 -23.27 12.75
C ALA A 498 2.15 -24.71 12.92
N ALA A 499 1.70 -25.65 12.09
CA ALA A 499 2.21 -27.02 12.11
C ALA A 499 3.66 -27.15 11.66
N LEU A 500 4.15 -26.26 10.82
CA LEU A 500 5.50 -26.25 10.25
C LEU A 500 6.46 -25.29 10.98
N ASP A 501 5.93 -24.29 11.68
CA ASP A 501 6.74 -23.26 12.34
C ASP A 501 7.33 -23.83 13.64
N LEU A 502 8.66 -23.87 13.70
CA LEU A 502 9.44 -24.31 14.85
C LEU A 502 9.92 -23.13 15.71
N ASP A 503 9.73 -21.90 15.26
CA ASP A 503 10.15 -20.69 15.98
C ASP A 503 9.10 -20.28 17.01
N VAL A 504 9.46 -20.48 18.28
CA VAL A 504 8.60 -20.12 19.44
C VAL A 504 8.29 -18.63 19.47
N SER A 505 9.21 -17.77 19.02
CA SER A 505 9.02 -16.32 18.97
C SER A 505 7.89 -15.96 17.99
N HIS A 506 7.85 -16.59 16.81
CA HIS A 506 6.74 -16.43 15.84
C HIS A 506 5.41 -16.93 16.41
N LEU A 507 5.43 -18.07 17.10
CA LEU A 507 4.23 -18.63 17.73
C LEU A 507 3.69 -17.71 18.85
N MET A 508 4.57 -17.16 19.69
CA MET A 508 4.18 -16.20 20.73
C MET A 508 3.61 -14.91 20.16
N SER A 509 4.19 -14.37 19.10
CA SER A 509 3.69 -13.13 18.49
C SER A 509 2.31 -13.28 17.83
N ALA A 510 1.89 -14.48 17.48
CA ALA A 510 0.56 -14.77 16.94
C ALA A 510 -0.56 -14.81 18.01
N LEU A 511 -0.21 -15.12 19.26
CA LEU A 511 -1.19 -15.36 20.34
C LEU A 511 -2.08 -14.15 20.69
N PRO A 512 -1.58 -12.90 20.78
CA PRO A 512 -2.41 -11.76 21.14
C PRO A 512 -3.59 -11.56 20.17
N ALA A 513 -3.36 -11.69 18.87
CA ALA A 513 -4.40 -11.57 17.86
C ALA A 513 -5.41 -12.72 17.93
N LEU A 514 -4.94 -13.98 18.04
CA LEU A 514 -5.81 -15.16 18.20
C LEU A 514 -6.69 -15.05 19.46
N SER A 515 -6.12 -14.64 20.58
CA SER A 515 -6.83 -14.52 21.85
C SER A 515 -7.89 -13.42 21.79
N ARG A 516 -7.58 -12.26 21.22
CA ARG A 516 -8.58 -11.20 20.99
C ARG A 516 -9.69 -11.68 20.07
N THR A 517 -9.35 -12.36 18.99
CA THR A 517 -10.31 -12.93 18.05
C THR A 517 -11.29 -13.87 18.72
N ILE A 518 -10.81 -14.80 19.55
CA ILE A 518 -11.67 -15.75 20.29
C ILE A 518 -12.53 -15.01 21.32
N ARG A 519 -11.95 -14.07 22.05
CA ARG A 519 -12.66 -13.31 23.10
C ARG A 519 -13.78 -12.43 22.57
N TYR A 520 -13.54 -11.76 21.43
CA TYR A 520 -14.47 -10.78 20.86
C TYR A 520 -15.24 -11.29 19.66
N GLY A 521 -14.89 -12.46 19.10
CA GLY A 521 -15.58 -13.10 17.99
C GLY A 521 -17.03 -13.45 18.28
N ASP A 522 -17.37 -13.83 19.52
CA ASP A 522 -18.74 -14.09 19.98
C ASP A 522 -19.66 -12.87 19.81
N VAL A 523 -19.16 -11.65 20.00
CA VAL A 523 -19.93 -10.40 19.84
C VAL A 523 -20.29 -10.15 18.37
N ARG A 524 -19.56 -10.75 17.44
CA ARG A 524 -19.72 -10.57 15.99
C ARG A 524 -20.23 -11.82 15.25
N GLY A 525 -20.58 -12.91 15.98
CA GLY A 525 -21.27 -14.11 15.44
C GLY A 525 -20.34 -15.08 14.69
N THR A 526 -19.07 -15.17 15.05
CA THR A 526 -18.08 -16.05 14.39
C THR A 526 -17.94 -17.39 15.10
N ASP A 527 -17.75 -18.49 14.33
CA ASP A 527 -17.43 -19.81 14.87
C ASP A 527 -16.01 -19.82 15.49
N ALA A 528 -15.96 -19.67 16.82
CA ALA A 528 -14.72 -19.64 17.58
C ALA A 528 -14.09 -21.03 17.77
N GLN A 529 -14.79 -22.13 17.49
CA GLN A 529 -14.37 -23.50 17.84
C GLN A 529 -13.14 -23.95 17.05
N SER A 530 -13.08 -23.64 15.75
CA SER A 530 -11.92 -23.96 14.91
C SER A 530 -10.67 -23.20 15.34
N LEU A 531 -10.81 -21.93 15.76
CA LEU A 531 -9.70 -21.12 16.26
C LEU A 531 -9.20 -21.59 17.64
N GLN A 532 -10.08 -22.11 18.50
CA GLN A 532 -9.68 -22.67 19.78
C GLN A 532 -8.76 -23.87 19.64
N SER A 533 -9.00 -24.76 18.65
CA SER A 533 -8.14 -25.92 18.41
C SER A 533 -6.74 -25.49 17.93
N VAL A 534 -6.66 -24.50 17.06
CA VAL A 534 -5.37 -23.92 16.60
C VAL A 534 -4.63 -23.27 17.76
N LEU A 535 -5.32 -22.43 18.56
CA LEU A 535 -4.75 -21.82 19.75
C LEU A 535 -4.16 -22.84 20.72
N HIS A 536 -4.90 -23.93 20.97
CA HIS A 536 -4.43 -25.01 21.82
C HIS A 536 -3.12 -25.63 21.31
N GLY A 537 -3.05 -25.94 20.02
CA GLY A 537 -1.84 -26.46 19.37
C GLY A 537 -0.65 -25.50 19.45
N VAL A 538 -0.88 -24.21 19.23
CA VAL A 538 0.15 -23.17 19.33
C VAL A 538 0.69 -23.05 20.75
N VAL A 539 -0.18 -23.01 21.77
CA VAL A 539 0.25 -22.92 23.18
C VAL A 539 1.05 -24.15 23.63
N GLN A 540 0.65 -25.35 23.23
CA GLN A 540 1.39 -26.57 23.55
C GLN A 540 2.81 -26.56 22.94
N ARG A 541 2.97 -26.05 21.73
CA ARG A 541 4.29 -25.89 21.09
C ARG A 541 5.14 -24.82 21.75
N ILE A 542 4.55 -23.70 22.11
CA ILE A 542 5.24 -22.66 22.91
C ILE A 542 5.72 -23.30 24.21
N ALA A 543 4.86 -23.98 24.94
CA ALA A 543 5.22 -24.62 26.20
C ALA A 543 6.36 -25.63 26.07
N SER A 544 6.36 -26.44 25.01
CA SER A 544 7.42 -27.44 24.78
C SER A 544 8.74 -26.82 24.26
N GLY A 545 8.70 -25.71 23.56
CA GLY A 545 9.87 -25.10 22.91
C GLY A 545 10.48 -23.91 23.68
N LEU A 546 9.75 -23.29 24.63
CA LEU A 546 10.12 -22.03 25.28
C LEU A 546 11.50 -22.07 25.93
N VAL A 547 11.81 -23.13 26.65
CA VAL A 547 13.12 -23.28 27.35
C VAL A 547 14.27 -23.26 26.34
N LEU A 548 14.13 -23.94 25.22
CA LEU A 548 15.16 -23.99 24.18
C LEU A 548 15.31 -22.65 23.47
N ALA A 549 14.20 -21.98 23.19
CA ALA A 549 14.18 -20.66 22.56
C ALA A 549 14.79 -19.55 23.43
N CYS A 550 14.78 -19.71 24.74
CA CYS A 550 15.35 -18.77 25.71
C CYS A 550 16.81 -19.06 26.07
N ALA A 551 17.44 -20.09 25.48
CA ALA A 551 18.81 -20.48 25.85
C ALA A 551 19.87 -19.63 25.13
N ASN A 552 20.88 -19.15 25.89
CA ASN A 552 22.06 -18.41 25.38
C ASN A 552 21.72 -17.18 24.52
N LEU A 553 20.69 -16.42 24.86
CA LEU A 553 20.30 -15.20 24.17
C LEU A 553 21.21 -14.02 24.57
N SER A 554 21.44 -13.11 23.61
CA SER A 554 22.00 -11.79 23.88
C SER A 554 20.97 -10.91 24.59
N ASP A 555 21.43 -9.77 25.16
CA ASP A 555 20.57 -8.80 25.85
C ASP A 555 19.39 -8.35 24.96
N ASP A 556 19.68 -7.99 23.69
CA ASP A 556 18.65 -7.54 22.75
C ASP A 556 17.63 -8.63 22.44
N ALA A 557 18.09 -9.86 22.20
CA ALA A 557 17.19 -10.98 21.95
C ALA A 557 16.37 -11.35 23.18
N ALA A 558 16.97 -11.29 24.38
CA ALA A 558 16.26 -11.52 25.64
C ALA A 558 15.18 -10.47 25.90
N ASN A 559 15.42 -9.21 25.55
CA ASN A 559 14.42 -8.14 25.66
C ASN A 559 13.20 -8.39 24.73
N VAL A 560 13.45 -8.81 23.48
CA VAL A 560 12.38 -9.15 22.54
C VAL A 560 11.54 -10.32 23.05
N VAL A 561 12.18 -11.41 23.45
CA VAL A 561 11.50 -12.60 23.99
C VAL A 561 10.78 -12.28 25.30
N GLY A 562 11.36 -11.44 26.16
CA GLY A 562 10.72 -10.98 27.40
C GLY A 562 9.41 -10.20 27.14
N ALA A 563 9.39 -9.33 26.15
CA ALA A 563 8.17 -8.64 25.70
C ALA A 563 7.12 -9.65 25.21
N GLN A 564 7.51 -10.62 24.38
CA GLN A 564 6.62 -11.68 23.87
C GLN A 564 6.06 -12.57 24.98
N ILE A 565 6.84 -12.90 26.02
CA ILE A 565 6.36 -13.62 27.20
C ILE A 565 5.25 -12.81 27.90
N ASN A 566 5.44 -11.50 28.04
CA ASN A 566 4.43 -10.62 28.66
C ASN A 566 3.13 -10.55 27.85
N GLU A 567 3.26 -10.43 26.55
CA GLU A 567 2.13 -10.39 25.63
C GLU A 567 1.38 -11.73 25.61
N THR A 568 2.12 -12.84 25.63
CA THR A 568 1.58 -14.21 25.73
C THR A 568 0.79 -14.38 27.04
N GLN A 569 1.38 -13.99 28.17
CA GLN A 569 0.72 -14.03 29.48
C GLN A 569 -0.58 -13.24 29.47
N SER A 570 -0.54 -12.01 28.94
CA SER A 570 -1.69 -11.12 28.86
C SER A 570 -2.78 -11.71 27.95
N ALA A 571 -2.39 -12.26 26.80
CA ALA A 571 -3.29 -12.87 25.83
C ALA A 571 -4.00 -14.11 26.39
N LEU A 572 -3.29 -14.99 27.11
CA LEU A 572 -3.88 -16.16 27.74
C LEU A 572 -4.75 -15.79 28.95
N SER A 573 -4.38 -14.79 29.72
CA SER A 573 -5.18 -14.26 30.83
C SER A 573 -6.52 -13.67 30.34
N LEU A 574 -6.53 -13.02 29.16
CA LEU A 574 -7.74 -12.47 28.54
C LEU A 574 -8.80 -13.55 28.25
N LEU A 575 -8.37 -14.79 27.99
CA LEU A 575 -9.26 -15.95 27.76
C LEU A 575 -9.84 -16.56 29.03
N GLY A 576 -9.57 -15.99 30.20
CA GLY A 576 -10.08 -16.45 31.48
C GLY A 576 -9.24 -17.54 32.15
N GLY A 577 -7.99 -17.70 31.77
CA GLY A 577 -7.08 -18.67 32.38
C GLY A 577 -7.29 -20.10 31.89
N GLY A 578 -7.40 -21.03 32.80
CA GLY A 578 -7.63 -22.44 32.48
C GLY A 578 -6.38 -23.22 32.08
N GLN A 579 -6.58 -24.34 31.37
CA GLN A 579 -5.53 -25.32 31.05
C GLN A 579 -4.39 -24.72 30.20
N LEU A 580 -4.67 -23.79 29.28
CA LEU A 580 -3.67 -23.17 28.42
C LEU A 580 -2.70 -22.28 29.21
N LEU A 581 -3.25 -21.45 30.13
CA LEU A 581 -2.42 -20.62 30.98
C LEU A 581 -1.57 -21.47 31.94
N SER A 582 -2.14 -22.55 32.47
CA SER A 582 -1.40 -23.50 33.33
C SER A 582 -0.25 -24.18 32.58
N ALA A 583 -0.45 -24.58 31.31
CA ALA A 583 0.62 -25.15 30.48
C ALA A 583 1.75 -24.15 30.24
N PHE A 584 1.41 -22.88 29.98
CA PHE A 584 2.39 -21.81 29.82
C PHE A 584 3.16 -21.53 31.12
N HIS A 585 2.47 -21.47 32.26
CA HIS A 585 3.11 -21.35 33.59
C HIS A 585 4.03 -22.53 33.91
N GLY A 586 3.66 -23.74 33.51
CA GLY A 586 4.55 -24.92 33.62
C GLY A 586 5.86 -24.69 32.86
N ALA A 587 5.79 -24.22 31.62
CA ALA A 587 6.97 -23.91 30.82
C ALA A 587 7.81 -22.76 31.41
N LEU A 588 7.19 -21.73 32.01
CA LEU A 588 7.91 -20.71 32.76
C LEU A 588 8.61 -21.28 34.01
N GLY A 589 7.99 -22.26 34.68
CA GLY A 589 8.58 -22.99 35.78
C GLY A 589 9.85 -23.74 35.37
N ASP A 590 9.79 -24.47 34.24
CA ASP A 590 10.95 -25.14 33.68
C ASP A 590 12.06 -24.18 33.26
N LEU A 591 11.69 -23.02 32.71
CA LEU A 591 12.62 -21.97 32.30
C LEU A 591 13.45 -21.43 33.49
N VAL A 592 12.80 -21.19 34.62
CA VAL A 592 13.46 -20.63 35.82
C VAL A 592 14.50 -21.57 36.43
N GLU A 593 14.38 -22.88 36.15
CA GLU A 593 15.33 -23.92 36.65
C GLU A 593 16.58 -24.07 35.77
N ARG A 594 16.71 -23.32 34.66
CA ARG A 594 17.81 -23.49 33.70
C ARG A 594 18.91 -22.43 33.87
N ASP A 595 20.17 -22.89 33.99
CA ASP A 595 21.33 -22.00 34.21
C ASP A 595 21.75 -21.20 32.96
N ARG A 596 21.29 -21.59 31.74
CA ARG A 596 21.69 -20.95 30.48
C ARG A 596 20.66 -19.94 29.96
N VAL A 597 19.71 -19.55 30.78
CA VAL A 597 18.68 -18.58 30.42
C VAL A 597 19.13 -17.21 30.92
N HIS A 598 18.95 -16.20 30.08
CA HIS A 598 19.31 -14.81 30.39
C HIS A 598 18.64 -14.32 31.70
N GLY A 599 19.36 -13.62 32.54
CA GLY A 599 18.89 -13.16 33.86
C GLY A 599 17.55 -12.43 33.82
N SER A 600 17.34 -11.55 32.83
CA SER A 600 16.07 -10.82 32.68
C SER A 600 14.86 -11.73 32.43
N LEU A 601 15.02 -12.81 31.68
CA LEU A 601 13.96 -13.78 31.42
C LEU A 601 13.66 -14.64 32.66
N GLN A 602 14.72 -15.06 33.41
CA GLN A 602 14.53 -15.75 34.67
C GLN A 602 13.82 -14.89 35.71
N GLY A 603 14.21 -13.62 35.83
CA GLY A 603 13.59 -12.64 36.72
C GLY A 603 12.11 -12.43 36.33
N ARG A 604 11.83 -12.24 35.06
CA ARG A 604 10.46 -12.05 34.57
C ARG A 604 9.57 -13.27 34.79
N ALA A 605 10.05 -14.47 34.46
CA ALA A 605 9.33 -15.71 34.70
C ALA A 605 9.06 -15.95 36.19
N THR A 606 10.05 -15.70 37.05
CA THR A 606 9.88 -15.76 38.52
C THR A 606 8.75 -14.83 38.97
N ARG A 607 8.72 -13.61 38.47
CA ARG A 607 7.68 -12.63 38.80
C ARG A 607 6.29 -13.08 38.33
N LEU A 608 6.15 -13.53 37.10
CA LEU A 608 4.86 -14.00 36.57
C LEU A 608 4.32 -15.20 37.35
N LEU A 609 5.17 -16.13 37.74
CA LEU A 609 4.79 -17.29 38.56
C LEU A 609 4.40 -16.90 39.98
N ALA A 610 5.08 -15.92 40.56
CA ALA A 610 4.73 -15.36 41.90
C ALA A 610 3.37 -14.67 41.85
N ASP A 611 3.13 -13.81 40.84
CA ASP A 611 1.87 -13.09 40.67
C ASP A 611 0.69 -14.05 40.40
N ALA A 612 0.95 -15.18 39.76
CA ALA A 612 -0.03 -16.24 39.50
C ALA A 612 -0.25 -17.18 40.70
N GLY A 613 0.50 -17.03 41.80
CA GLY A 613 0.42 -17.90 42.96
C GLY A 613 1.03 -19.28 42.78
N HIS A 614 1.80 -19.51 41.71
CA HIS A 614 2.52 -20.75 41.45
C HIS A 614 3.88 -20.87 42.14
N MET A 615 4.34 -19.78 42.80
CA MET A 615 5.59 -19.73 43.53
C MET A 615 5.37 -19.09 44.93
N SER A 616 5.81 -19.76 46.00
CA SER A 616 5.72 -19.21 47.34
C SER A 616 6.70 -18.06 47.55
N ALA A 617 6.39 -17.14 48.48
CA ALA A 617 7.25 -16.01 48.84
C ALA A 617 8.68 -16.46 49.24
N ALA A 618 8.82 -17.55 50.03
CA ALA A 618 10.11 -18.12 50.40
C ALA A 618 10.93 -18.61 49.20
N LEU A 619 10.28 -19.17 48.17
CA LEU A 619 10.97 -19.61 46.97
C LEU A 619 11.38 -18.42 46.10
N VAL A 620 10.57 -17.39 46.04
CA VAL A 620 10.91 -16.13 45.36
C VAL A 620 12.13 -15.49 45.99
N GLU A 621 12.12 -15.35 47.31
CA GLU A 621 13.25 -14.81 48.10
C GLU A 621 14.55 -15.62 47.86
N ALA A 622 14.46 -16.95 47.89
CA ALA A 622 15.61 -17.82 47.65
C ALA A 622 16.18 -17.62 46.24
N ARG A 623 15.33 -17.41 45.21
CA ARG A 623 15.78 -17.16 43.83
C ARG A 623 16.41 -15.79 43.67
N VAL A 624 15.79 -14.75 44.21
CA VAL A 624 16.37 -13.40 44.22
C VAL A 624 17.72 -13.41 44.96
N SER A 625 17.81 -14.07 46.16
CA SER A 625 19.06 -14.21 46.90
C SER A 625 20.14 -14.95 46.10
N ARG A 626 19.79 -15.99 45.35
CA ARG A 626 20.74 -16.73 44.47
C ARG A 626 21.22 -15.80 43.35
N ALA A 627 20.32 -15.12 42.65
CA ALA A 627 20.66 -14.20 41.57
C ALA A 627 21.58 -13.05 42.00
N LEU A 628 21.43 -12.61 43.26
CA LEU A 628 22.23 -11.54 43.89
C LEU A 628 23.42 -12.10 44.70
N SER A 629 23.76 -13.39 44.58
CA SER A 629 24.88 -13.99 45.32
C SER A 629 26.21 -13.71 44.63
N ARG A 630 27.32 -13.89 45.40
CA ARG A 630 28.68 -13.73 44.88
C ARG A 630 29.06 -14.75 43.80
N GLY A 631 28.27 -15.82 43.62
CA GLY A 631 28.45 -16.82 42.55
C GLY A 631 27.84 -16.43 41.18
N THR A 632 27.08 -15.34 41.14
CA THR A 632 26.48 -14.81 39.93
C THR A 632 27.24 -13.54 39.50
N THR A 633 27.42 -13.33 38.18
CA THR A 633 28.04 -12.09 37.71
C THR A 633 27.18 -10.89 38.05
N PRO A 634 27.76 -9.74 38.39
CA PRO A 634 26.98 -8.53 38.67
C PRO A 634 26.02 -8.12 37.59
N ALA A 635 26.39 -8.32 36.31
CA ALA A 635 25.55 -8.06 35.14
C ALA A 635 24.33 -8.98 35.08
N ASP A 636 24.52 -10.30 35.31
CA ASP A 636 23.38 -11.24 35.39
C ASP A 636 22.44 -10.97 36.54
N GLY A 637 22.98 -10.58 37.69
CA GLY A 637 22.18 -10.16 38.84
C GLY A 637 21.34 -8.91 38.55
N ALA A 638 21.93 -7.90 37.92
CA ALA A 638 21.21 -6.68 37.50
C ALA A 638 20.14 -6.99 36.45
N ALA A 639 20.44 -7.87 35.46
CA ALA A 639 19.48 -8.28 34.46
C ALA A 639 18.31 -9.05 35.11
N PHE A 640 18.57 -9.92 36.09
CA PHE A 640 17.51 -10.61 36.84
C PHE A 640 16.56 -9.62 37.51
N ILE A 641 17.10 -8.62 38.19
CA ILE A 641 16.31 -7.59 38.87
C ILE A 641 15.49 -6.77 37.86
N GLU A 642 16.07 -6.39 36.72
CA GLU A 642 15.35 -5.72 35.65
C GLU A 642 14.12 -6.52 35.21
N GLY A 643 14.28 -7.80 34.91
CA GLY A 643 13.18 -8.70 34.51
C GLY A 643 12.15 -8.87 35.66
N PHE A 644 12.60 -9.07 36.89
CA PHE A 644 11.73 -9.27 38.03
C PHE A 644 10.86 -8.05 38.35
N LEU A 645 11.41 -6.87 38.31
CA LEU A 645 10.69 -5.62 38.58
C LEU A 645 9.74 -5.22 37.43
N GLY A 646 10.03 -5.63 36.22
CA GLY A 646 9.13 -5.49 35.06
C GLY A 646 8.70 -4.07 34.75
N GLY A 647 9.54 -3.07 35.07
CA GLY A 647 9.27 -1.66 34.79
C GLY A 647 8.47 -0.90 35.86
N SER A 648 8.16 -1.51 37.00
CA SER A 648 7.44 -0.85 38.11
C SER A 648 8.17 -1.00 39.43
N GLY A 649 8.29 0.12 40.17
CA GLY A 649 8.85 0.17 41.51
C GLY A 649 7.89 -0.23 42.62
N VAL A 650 6.63 -0.52 42.30
CA VAL A 650 5.57 -0.81 43.32
C VAL A 650 5.98 -1.96 44.24
N VAL A 651 6.62 -3.00 43.70
CA VAL A 651 7.08 -4.14 44.51
C VAL A 651 8.07 -3.71 45.57
N LEU A 652 9.05 -2.90 45.18
CA LEU A 652 10.06 -2.37 46.15
C LEU A 652 9.45 -1.42 47.17
N MET A 653 8.32 -0.81 46.87
CA MET A 653 7.60 0.04 47.82
C MET A 653 6.80 -0.78 48.85
N HIS A 654 6.40 -2.00 48.52
CA HIS A 654 5.57 -2.82 49.44
C HIS A 654 6.34 -3.97 50.10
N ASP A 655 7.49 -4.36 49.53
CA ASP A 655 8.35 -5.39 50.07
C ASP A 655 9.68 -4.82 50.60
N ALA A 656 9.72 -4.61 51.91
CA ALA A 656 10.88 -4.02 52.59
C ALA A 656 12.08 -5.01 52.63
N GLU A 657 11.83 -6.33 52.64
CA GLU A 657 12.89 -7.34 52.68
C GLU A 657 13.58 -7.41 51.30
N LEU A 658 12.81 -7.38 50.22
CA LEU A 658 13.33 -7.33 48.85
C LEU A 658 14.16 -6.05 48.64
N LEU A 659 13.68 -4.90 49.11
CA LEU A 659 14.43 -3.64 49.00
C LEU A 659 15.75 -3.71 49.79
N ALA A 660 15.71 -4.26 50.99
CA ALA A 660 16.92 -4.44 51.82
C ALA A 660 17.90 -5.45 51.20
N LEU A 661 17.40 -6.48 50.54
CA LEU A 661 18.23 -7.46 49.83
C LEU A 661 18.97 -6.81 48.67
N LEU A 662 18.25 -6.02 47.88
CA LEU A 662 18.84 -5.27 46.77
C LEU A 662 19.87 -4.24 47.23
N ASP A 663 19.56 -3.48 48.28
CA ASP A 663 20.45 -2.47 48.86
C ASP A 663 21.76 -3.12 49.38
N ARG A 664 21.65 -4.23 50.11
CA ARG A 664 22.82 -4.99 50.55
C ARG A 664 23.66 -5.51 49.38
N TRP A 665 23.02 -6.04 48.31
CA TRP A 665 23.74 -6.50 47.15
C TRP A 665 24.51 -5.37 46.50
N LEU A 666 23.88 -4.24 46.26
CA LEU A 666 24.53 -3.06 45.66
C LEU A 666 25.73 -2.57 46.50
N ALA A 667 25.60 -2.64 47.83
CA ALA A 667 26.67 -2.26 48.78
C ALA A 667 27.86 -3.28 48.77
N THR A 668 27.67 -4.50 48.26
CA THR A 668 28.74 -5.51 48.15
C THR A 668 29.52 -5.46 46.84
N LEU A 669 29.05 -4.70 45.88
CA LEU A 669 29.74 -4.54 44.56
C LEU A 669 31.00 -3.69 44.76
N ASP A 670 32.11 -4.11 44.17
CA ASP A 670 33.29 -3.25 44.05
C ASP A 670 33.07 -2.14 43.03
N SER A 671 33.98 -1.20 42.94
CA SER A 671 33.83 -0.01 42.09
C SER A 671 33.75 -0.37 40.60
N GLU A 672 34.43 -1.41 40.12
CA GLU A 672 34.44 -1.85 38.74
C GLU A 672 33.10 -2.51 38.40
N ALA A 673 32.67 -3.48 39.18
CA ALA A 673 31.36 -4.15 39.02
C ALA A 673 30.18 -3.18 39.11
N PHE A 674 30.27 -2.18 39.98
CA PHE A 674 29.22 -1.15 40.10
C PHE A 674 29.14 -0.29 38.86
N VAL A 675 30.25 0.15 38.27
CA VAL A 675 30.30 0.94 37.03
C VAL A 675 29.76 0.12 35.88
N GLU A 676 30.10 -1.16 35.79
CA GLU A 676 29.62 -2.07 34.76
C GLU A 676 28.09 -2.29 34.83
N THR A 677 27.53 -2.43 36.03
CA THR A 677 26.08 -2.66 36.22
C THR A 677 25.24 -1.38 36.19
N LEU A 678 25.85 -0.21 36.38
CA LEU A 678 25.16 1.08 36.50
C LEU A 678 24.25 1.41 35.27
N PRO A 679 24.60 1.13 34.02
CA PRO A 679 23.70 1.35 32.90
C PRO A 679 22.40 0.54 32.98
N LEU A 680 22.46 -0.74 33.37
CA LEU A 680 21.29 -1.61 33.56
C LEU A 680 20.41 -1.10 34.70
N LEU A 681 21.01 -0.74 35.85
CA LEU A 681 20.26 -0.18 37.00
C LEU A 681 19.59 1.15 36.63
N ARG A 682 20.29 2.04 35.93
CA ARG A 682 19.69 3.30 35.45
C ARG A 682 18.52 3.05 34.49
N ARG A 683 18.62 2.08 33.59
CA ARG A 683 17.54 1.69 32.68
C ARG A 683 16.35 1.19 33.52
N THR A 684 16.56 0.25 34.42
CA THR A 684 15.51 -0.35 35.27
C THR A 684 14.80 0.70 36.10
N PHE A 685 15.54 1.49 36.89
CA PHE A 685 14.93 2.51 37.73
C PHE A 685 14.41 3.73 36.94
N GLY A 686 14.94 3.96 35.75
CA GLY A 686 14.48 5.01 34.83
C GLY A 686 13.05 4.80 34.30
N THR A 687 12.60 3.56 34.21
CA THR A 687 11.23 3.20 33.78
C THR A 687 10.16 3.43 34.85
N PHE A 688 10.57 3.57 36.11
CA PHE A 688 9.62 3.78 37.21
C PHE A 688 9.01 5.17 37.20
N GLU A 689 7.78 5.28 37.66
CA GLU A 689 7.11 6.57 37.87
C GLU A 689 7.89 7.47 38.85
N LEU A 690 7.82 8.78 38.65
CA LEU A 690 8.56 9.74 39.48
C LEU A 690 8.21 9.60 40.99
N ALA A 691 6.94 9.29 41.28
CA ALA A 691 6.46 9.07 42.63
C ALA A 691 7.09 7.82 43.26
N GLU A 692 7.17 6.72 42.52
CA GLU A 692 7.81 5.46 42.96
C GLU A 692 9.28 5.67 43.25
N ARG A 693 10.01 6.33 42.35
CA ARG A 693 11.45 6.63 42.53
C ARG A 693 11.72 7.46 43.80
N ARG A 694 10.87 8.46 44.05
CA ARG A 694 10.99 9.28 45.27
C ARG A 694 10.76 8.45 46.54
N GLN A 695 9.70 7.65 46.56
CA GLN A 695 9.39 6.82 47.75
C GLN A 695 10.46 5.77 48.02
N ILE A 696 10.98 5.10 46.99
CA ILE A 696 12.09 4.16 47.14
C ILE A 696 13.33 4.87 47.64
N GLY A 697 13.70 6.03 47.08
CA GLY A 697 14.83 6.82 47.50
C GLY A 697 14.72 7.31 48.97
N ASP A 698 13.53 7.68 49.42
CA ASP A 698 13.30 8.09 50.82
C ASP A 698 13.42 6.92 51.80
N ARG A 699 12.94 5.71 51.41
CA ARG A 699 13.12 4.48 52.21
C ARG A 699 14.58 4.07 52.32
N VAL A 700 15.33 4.08 51.24
CA VAL A 700 16.77 3.77 51.27
C VAL A 700 17.54 4.78 52.12
N ARG A 701 17.22 6.08 52.00
CA ARG A 701 17.90 7.15 52.74
C ARG A 701 17.61 7.13 54.25
N ASN A 702 16.40 6.77 54.65
CA ASN A 702 15.97 6.77 56.06
C ASN A 702 16.25 5.44 56.77
N GLY A 703 16.95 4.49 56.14
CA GLY A 703 17.09 3.13 56.61
C GLY A 703 15.74 2.39 56.65
N ASN A 704 15.76 1.05 56.67
CA ASN A 704 14.54 0.23 56.79
C ASN A 704 13.91 0.31 58.19
N ALA A 705 13.63 1.50 58.69
CA ALA A 705 12.72 1.62 59.82
C ALA A 705 11.37 1.04 59.35
N PRO A 706 10.76 0.10 60.09
CA PRO A 706 9.44 -0.40 59.76
C PRO A 706 8.56 0.83 59.52
N ALA A 707 7.85 0.83 58.38
CA ALA A 707 6.92 1.90 58.08
C ALA A 707 6.18 2.21 59.40
N VAL A 708 6.40 3.41 59.92
CA VAL A 708 5.63 3.91 61.07
C VAL A 708 4.20 3.65 60.63
N GLY A 709 3.56 2.68 61.28
CA GLY A 709 2.27 2.18 60.90
C GLY A 709 1.44 3.38 60.52
N LEU A 710 0.83 3.36 59.35
CA LEU A 710 -0.20 4.32 58.99
C LEU A 710 -0.94 4.57 60.29
N ALA A 711 -0.70 5.77 60.91
CA ALA A 711 -1.42 6.13 62.10
C ALA A 711 -2.85 5.76 61.78
N THR A 712 -3.37 4.75 62.45
CA THR A 712 -4.75 4.36 62.28
C THR A 712 -5.47 5.61 62.74
N PHE A 713 -5.72 6.52 61.78
CA PHE A 713 -6.68 7.56 61.96
C PHE A 713 -7.97 6.80 62.26
N SER A 714 -8.30 6.68 63.53
CA SER A 714 -9.63 6.28 63.92
C SER A 714 -10.52 7.41 63.45
N LEU A 715 -10.97 7.28 62.19
CA LEU A 715 -11.99 8.16 61.67
C LEU A 715 -13.18 7.98 62.57
N SER A 716 -13.64 9.06 63.25
CA SER A 716 -14.82 8.96 64.10
C SER A 716 -15.97 8.43 63.20
N ALA A 717 -16.75 7.48 63.74
CA ALA A 717 -17.84 6.86 63.00
C ALA A 717 -18.80 7.90 62.37
N GLU A 718 -18.96 9.07 63.02
CA GLU A 718 -19.77 10.20 62.54
C GLU A 718 -19.19 10.87 61.29
N ARG A 719 -17.87 11.02 61.16
CA ARG A 719 -17.21 11.60 59.99
C ARG A 719 -17.20 10.62 58.81
N VAL A 720 -17.07 9.31 59.07
CA VAL A 720 -17.15 8.27 58.07
C VAL A 720 -18.57 8.13 57.56
N ALA A 721 -19.60 8.25 58.39
CA ALA A 721 -21.00 8.16 57.98
C ALA A 721 -21.38 9.26 56.99
N ALA A 722 -20.91 10.50 57.14
CA ALA A 722 -21.16 11.58 56.20
C ALA A 722 -20.51 11.33 54.85
N GLY A 723 -19.28 10.78 54.80
CA GLY A 723 -18.58 10.38 53.58
C GLY A 723 -19.22 9.19 52.86
N LEU A 724 -19.65 8.18 53.62
CA LEU A 724 -20.34 7.00 53.07
C LEU A 724 -21.68 7.36 52.43
N HIS A 725 -22.40 8.33 52.97
CA HIS A 725 -23.64 8.81 52.39
C HIS A 725 -23.42 9.45 51.00
N THR A 726 -22.39 10.26 50.88
CA THR A 726 -22.01 10.87 49.60
C THR A 726 -21.55 9.81 48.55
N VAL A 727 -20.75 8.83 49.00
CA VAL A 727 -20.31 7.72 48.13
C VAL A 727 -21.49 6.85 47.70
N ALA A 728 -22.43 6.55 48.59
CA ALA A 728 -23.64 5.81 48.26
C ALA A 728 -24.51 6.55 47.23
N GLN A 729 -24.63 7.87 47.32
CA GLN A 729 -25.32 8.69 46.34
C GLN A 729 -24.61 8.67 44.97
N LEU A 730 -23.29 8.74 44.93
CA LEU A 730 -22.51 8.68 43.71
C LEU A 730 -22.58 7.29 43.04
N LEU A 731 -22.73 6.23 43.81
CA LEU A 731 -22.88 4.86 43.37
C LEU A 731 -24.34 4.46 43.03
N GLY A 732 -25.31 5.38 43.20
CA GLY A 732 -26.70 5.14 42.84
C GLY A 732 -27.42 4.17 43.81
N ALA A 733 -26.94 3.97 45.02
CA ALA A 733 -27.63 3.14 46.01
C ALA A 733 -28.97 3.78 46.39
N PRO A 734 -30.07 3.04 46.45
CA PRO A 734 -31.37 3.56 46.86
C PRO A 734 -31.32 3.99 48.33
N ARG A 735 -32.04 5.06 48.69
CA ARG A 735 -32.17 5.64 50.02
C ARG A 735 -32.72 4.64 51.05
#